data_b10ccc4756895e429cec37966f42b17b
#
_entry.id   b10ccc4756895e429cec37966f42b17b
#
_cell.length_a   1.000
_cell.length_b   1.000
_cell.length_c   1.000
_cell.angle_alpha   90.00
_cell.angle_beta   90.00
_cell.angle_gamma   90.00
#
_symmetry.space_group_name_H-M   'P 1'
#
loop_
_entity.id
_entity.type
_entity.pdbx_description
1 polymer ?
#
loop_
_entity_poly.entity_id
_entity_poly.type
_entity_poly.pdbx_seq_one_letter_code
_entity_poly.pdbx_strand_id
1 'polypeptide(L)'
;MINKGPLWKRVRSYAGPVPRARHGHRAVAIRELVVVFGGGNEGIATNLHVYNSVTKQWFLPAVRGDIPPGCAAHGFACEGTRILVFGGMVEFGQYTNSLYELQASRWLWKKLKPRPPKNASPPCPRIGHSFTLHANKCYLLGGMANDSEDPNGNIPRYLDDFYELELQAQSGVKGWSIPETKGGGPSARESHSSVVYCSKGGGSPKLYIFGGMCGHRLNDLWQLDIETMTWSLPPTRGQPPLPRSLHTSNVIGNKLYVFGGWVPVGEAEEALTADGVKWICTSSLSILNLDTLTWHNLTPEEHQQGLDSGVQSVEQEEGSTHWPKARAGHCAVNVGTRLYVWSGRDGYKKYNNYQVCCKDLWYLETERPSTPGAVFLVKSTISMLHVAWRPLPAAECYLLQVQPITSPHSSSSEPQSTPTPPPDPGDRKEHIQKDPQSSADVKVKGERESLPQESLLRPKGTSEDGADIQPTGDKDQEGVSVMPSDMNKAGKLNSASQCQNEREMSSIPSQQSEITKESVWFDVGLFKTLYCEVTHYFLPSENGDMASILSARNSSESEWKLPGPHSFTGREKQELASGVTYKFRLAGLNSRGLGDFSPVSEFKTCQPGFPGAPSAVKITKDTDSVHITWEPPTSLSGKILEYSMYLAVRKSRGNSVERPGELAFIRIYRGTKTSCTVSEAQLSNAHIDCSARPAVVFRIAAKNEQGYGPATQIRWLQDASKLKSSVTQADSSAPAAEPDTTCR
;
A
#
# COMPACT_ATOMS: atom_id res chain seq x y z
N MET A 1 23.83 7.21 -10.68
CA MET A 1 22.88 7.20 -9.55
C MET A 1 23.57 6.46 -8.42
N ILE A 2 23.95 7.16 -7.35
CA ILE A 2 24.59 6.58 -6.17
C ILE A 2 23.56 5.67 -5.49
N ASN A 3 23.85 4.39 -5.45
CA ASN A 3 23.00 3.35 -4.90
C ASN A 3 22.97 3.50 -3.38
N LYS A 4 22.00 4.27 -2.84
CA LYS A 4 21.75 4.28 -1.40
C LYS A 4 21.34 2.87 -1.01
N GLY A 5 22.13 2.22 -0.15
CA GLY A 5 21.90 0.89 0.38
C GLY A 5 20.46 0.65 0.89
N PRO A 6 20.11 -0.58 1.22
CA PRO A 6 18.77 -0.89 1.71
C PRO A 6 18.47 -0.12 3.00
N LEU A 7 17.26 0.43 3.10
CA LEU A 7 16.86 1.25 4.23
C LEU A 7 15.85 0.50 5.09
N TRP A 8 16.36 -0.30 6.02
CA TRP A 8 15.54 -0.97 7.01
C TRP A 8 15.12 -0.03 8.13
N LYS A 9 13.87 -0.17 8.58
CA LYS A 9 13.34 0.54 9.74
C LYS A 9 12.61 -0.41 10.66
N ARG A 10 12.96 -0.38 11.95
CA ARG A 10 12.22 -1.10 13.00
C ARG A 10 10.98 -0.31 13.37
N VAL A 11 9.84 -0.98 13.44
CA VAL A 11 8.62 -0.39 14.02
C VAL A 11 8.77 -0.41 15.53
N ARG A 12 9.10 0.75 16.13
CA ARG A 12 9.41 0.87 17.57
C ARG A 12 8.16 0.97 18.45
N SER A 13 7.05 1.47 17.92
CA SER A 13 5.81 1.65 18.65
C SER A 13 4.62 1.19 17.82
N TYR A 14 3.84 0.32 18.40
CA TYR A 14 2.55 -0.11 17.88
C TYR A 14 1.60 -0.40 19.04
N ALA A 15 0.29 -0.30 18.80
CA ALA A 15 -0.75 -0.52 19.79
C ALA A 15 -1.54 -1.80 19.49
N GLY A 16 -2.37 -2.22 20.44
CA GLY A 16 -3.29 -3.34 20.30
C GLY A 16 -2.72 -4.71 20.69
N PRO A 17 -3.46 -5.78 20.44
CA PRO A 17 -3.08 -7.15 20.79
C PRO A 17 -1.99 -7.68 19.84
N VAL A 18 -0.74 -7.55 20.27
CA VAL A 18 0.42 -8.00 19.49
C VAL A 18 0.46 -9.53 19.48
N PRO A 19 0.62 -10.18 18.33
CA PRO A 19 0.73 -11.63 18.26
C PRO A 19 2.02 -12.12 18.93
N ARG A 20 1.96 -13.28 19.61
CA ARG A 20 3.14 -13.94 20.15
C ARG A 20 4.14 -14.26 19.04
N ALA A 21 5.43 -14.10 19.33
CA ALA A 21 6.51 -14.46 18.43
C ALA A 21 6.44 -15.93 18.01
N ARG A 22 6.62 -16.21 16.73
CA ARG A 22 6.39 -17.54 16.15
C ARG A 22 7.15 -17.72 14.83
N HIS A 23 7.14 -18.92 14.29
CA HIS A 23 7.68 -19.28 12.98
C HIS A 23 6.72 -20.17 12.21
N GLY A 24 6.93 -20.31 10.91
CA GLY A 24 6.04 -21.08 10.04
C GLY A 24 4.66 -20.49 9.83
N HIS A 25 4.41 -19.27 10.33
CA HIS A 25 3.23 -18.48 10.02
C HIS A 25 3.33 -17.90 8.61
N ARG A 26 2.20 -17.46 8.08
CA ARG A 26 2.12 -16.79 6.77
C ARG A 26 1.43 -15.45 6.90
N ALA A 27 1.74 -14.55 5.98
CA ALA A 27 1.09 -13.25 5.90
C ALA A 27 0.74 -12.88 4.46
N VAL A 28 -0.34 -12.13 4.31
CA VAL A 28 -0.75 -11.48 3.05
C VAL A 28 -1.13 -10.03 3.33
N ALA A 29 -1.09 -9.19 2.29
CA ALA A 29 -1.51 -7.81 2.38
C ALA A 29 -2.86 -7.59 1.72
N ILE A 30 -3.74 -6.84 2.40
CA ILE A 30 -4.97 -6.29 1.84
C ILE A 30 -4.91 -4.78 2.01
N ARG A 31 -4.50 -4.08 0.96
CA ARG A 31 -4.22 -2.64 0.99
C ARG A 31 -3.17 -2.30 2.06
N GLU A 32 -3.54 -1.53 3.10
CA GLU A 32 -2.68 -1.16 4.23
C GLU A 32 -2.62 -2.21 5.36
N LEU A 33 -3.40 -3.27 5.26
CA LEU A 33 -3.51 -4.31 6.28
C LEU A 33 -2.59 -5.49 6.00
N VAL A 34 -1.82 -5.91 6.99
CA VAL A 34 -1.06 -7.17 6.99
C VAL A 34 -1.83 -8.19 7.80
N VAL A 35 -2.31 -9.24 7.15
CA VAL A 35 -3.08 -10.32 7.78
C VAL A 35 -2.15 -11.49 8.04
N VAL A 36 -2.03 -11.90 9.30
CA VAL A 36 -1.12 -12.97 9.76
C VAL A 36 -1.94 -14.12 10.31
N PHE A 37 -1.61 -15.35 9.86
CA PHE A 37 -2.29 -16.56 10.33
C PHE A 37 -1.30 -17.70 10.60
N GLY A 38 -1.62 -18.52 11.60
CA GLY A 38 -0.92 -19.76 11.89
C GLY A 38 0.48 -19.60 12.47
N GLY A 39 1.31 -20.59 12.23
CA GLY A 39 2.64 -20.72 12.83
C GLY A 39 2.59 -21.14 14.29
N GLY A 40 3.75 -21.34 14.88
CA GLY A 40 3.83 -21.74 16.29
C GLY A 40 5.18 -21.43 16.91
N ASN A 41 5.25 -21.62 18.23
CA ASN A 41 6.45 -21.65 19.05
C ASN A 41 6.25 -22.64 20.21
N GLU A 42 5.31 -22.35 21.12
CA GLU A 42 4.89 -23.22 22.23
C GLU A 42 3.53 -23.89 21.91
N GLY A 43 3.33 -24.31 20.68
CA GLY A 43 2.07 -24.81 20.14
C GLY A 43 1.66 -24.01 18.89
N ILE A 44 0.68 -24.52 18.16
CA ILE A 44 0.23 -23.91 16.89
C ILE A 44 -0.81 -22.83 17.18
N ALA A 45 -0.60 -21.65 16.62
CA ALA A 45 -1.49 -20.52 16.81
C ALA A 45 -2.74 -20.63 15.93
N THR A 46 -3.89 -20.44 16.57
CA THR A 46 -5.21 -20.48 15.92
C THR A 46 -5.74 -19.09 15.53
N ASN A 47 -5.21 -18.04 16.15
CA ASN A 47 -5.72 -16.69 16.03
C ASN A 47 -5.25 -16.01 14.75
N LEU A 48 -6.18 -15.34 14.07
CA LEU A 48 -5.91 -14.41 12.98
C LEU A 48 -5.59 -13.03 13.55
N HIS A 49 -4.42 -12.49 13.23
CA HIS A 49 -4.02 -11.14 13.62
C HIS A 49 -3.93 -10.24 12.41
N VAL A 50 -4.28 -8.98 12.59
CA VAL A 50 -4.18 -7.98 11.53
C VAL A 50 -3.40 -6.76 12.03
N TYR A 51 -2.39 -6.36 11.28
CA TYR A 51 -1.63 -5.14 11.51
C TYR A 51 -2.03 -4.08 10.49
N ASN A 52 -2.45 -2.91 10.95
CA ASN A 52 -2.66 -1.75 10.09
C ASN A 52 -1.36 -0.94 10.01
N SER A 53 -0.75 -0.90 8.83
CA SER A 53 0.55 -0.26 8.60
C SER A 53 0.51 1.27 8.66
N VAL A 54 -0.67 1.87 8.52
CA VAL A 54 -0.90 3.32 8.61
C VAL A 54 -1.09 3.75 10.06
N THR A 55 -2.00 3.11 10.79
CA THR A 55 -2.29 3.43 12.20
C THR A 55 -1.30 2.81 13.18
N LYS A 56 -0.46 1.87 12.70
CA LYS A 56 0.47 1.07 13.51
C LYS A 56 -0.22 0.31 14.64
N GLN A 57 -1.38 -0.25 14.36
CA GLN A 57 -2.19 -0.98 15.32
C GLN A 57 -2.38 -2.44 14.91
N TRP A 58 -2.24 -3.33 15.89
CA TRP A 58 -2.68 -4.72 15.78
C TRP A 58 -4.11 -4.85 16.26
N PHE A 59 -4.89 -5.70 15.62
CA PHE A 59 -6.21 -6.08 16.09
C PHE A 59 -6.53 -7.53 15.76
N LEU A 60 -7.47 -8.09 16.52
CA LEU A 60 -8.03 -9.42 16.33
C LEU A 60 -9.43 -9.25 15.73
N PRO A 61 -9.64 -9.59 14.46
CA PRO A 61 -10.98 -9.52 13.89
C PRO A 61 -11.90 -10.58 14.51
N ALA A 62 -13.17 -10.25 14.70
CA ALA A 62 -14.18 -11.21 15.11
C ALA A 62 -14.51 -12.14 13.93
N VAL A 63 -13.76 -13.23 13.81
CA VAL A 63 -13.96 -14.25 12.77
C VAL A 63 -15.15 -15.14 13.09
N ARG A 64 -15.81 -15.65 12.05
CA ARG A 64 -16.98 -16.54 12.14
C ARG A 64 -17.00 -17.53 10.98
N GLY A 65 -17.94 -18.48 11.02
CA GLY A 65 -18.07 -19.55 10.00
C GLY A 65 -17.20 -20.76 10.29
N ASP A 66 -16.73 -21.43 9.26
CA ASP A 66 -15.91 -22.65 9.35
C ASP A 66 -14.45 -22.29 9.66
N ILE A 67 -14.18 -21.88 10.90
CA ILE A 67 -12.85 -21.42 11.32
C ILE A 67 -11.86 -22.59 11.20
N PRO A 68 -10.74 -22.44 10.45
CA PRO A 68 -9.73 -23.49 10.34
C PRO A 68 -9.02 -23.70 11.68
N PRO A 69 -8.55 -24.93 11.97
CA PRO A 69 -7.58 -25.14 13.03
C PRO A 69 -6.32 -24.34 12.74
N GLY A 70 -5.56 -23.98 13.77
CA GLY A 70 -4.23 -23.42 13.60
C GLY A 70 -3.36 -24.34 12.76
N CYS A 71 -2.56 -23.78 11.88
CA CYS A 71 -1.64 -24.54 11.04
C CYS A 71 -0.32 -23.79 10.82
N ALA A 72 0.75 -24.54 10.58
CA ALA A 72 2.08 -24.00 10.29
C ALA A 72 2.58 -24.50 8.94
N ALA A 73 3.44 -23.73 8.27
CA ALA A 73 4.02 -24.04 6.96
C ALA A 73 2.97 -24.35 5.86
N HIS A 74 1.82 -23.69 5.97
CA HIS A 74 0.67 -23.82 5.04
C HIS A 74 0.82 -22.89 3.84
N GLY A 75 0.05 -23.14 2.78
CA GLY A 75 -0.14 -22.22 1.66
C GLY A 75 -1.07 -21.08 2.04
N PHE A 76 -0.73 -19.86 1.63
CA PHE A 76 -1.49 -18.64 1.99
C PHE A 76 -1.51 -17.68 0.80
N ALA A 77 -2.64 -17.52 0.14
CA ALA A 77 -2.79 -16.70 -1.05
C ALA A 77 -3.94 -15.70 -0.89
N CYS A 78 -3.83 -14.53 -1.53
CA CYS A 78 -4.82 -13.46 -1.40
C CYS A 78 -5.24 -12.90 -2.75
N GLU A 79 -6.54 -12.80 -2.99
CA GLU A 79 -7.16 -12.10 -4.12
C GLU A 79 -8.11 -11.02 -3.62
N GLY A 80 -7.70 -9.77 -3.74
CA GLY A 80 -8.49 -8.63 -3.25
C GLY A 80 -8.73 -8.70 -1.73
N THR A 81 -9.93 -9.14 -1.30
CA THR A 81 -10.27 -9.38 0.12
C THR A 81 -10.52 -10.85 0.43
N ARG A 82 -10.24 -11.73 -0.51
CA ARG A 82 -10.36 -13.18 -0.36
C ARG A 82 -9.00 -13.79 -0.07
N ILE A 83 -8.90 -14.52 1.03
CA ILE A 83 -7.68 -15.23 1.43
C ILE A 83 -7.95 -16.73 1.39
N LEU A 84 -7.03 -17.48 0.77
CA LEU A 84 -7.06 -18.94 0.71
C LEU A 84 -5.98 -19.52 1.61
N VAL A 85 -6.33 -20.57 2.35
CA VAL A 85 -5.43 -21.35 3.22
C VAL A 85 -5.48 -22.80 2.77
N PHE A 86 -4.33 -23.39 2.44
CA PHE A 86 -4.25 -24.79 2.03
C PHE A 86 -3.15 -25.53 2.79
N GLY A 87 -3.47 -26.73 3.27
CA GLY A 87 -2.48 -27.63 3.87
C GLY A 87 -1.89 -27.10 5.18
N GLY A 88 -0.68 -27.53 5.47
CA GLY A 88 0.05 -27.15 6.68
C GLY A 88 0.04 -28.26 7.75
N MET A 89 0.86 -28.06 8.78
CA MET A 89 0.92 -28.89 9.96
C MET A 89 -0.05 -28.34 11.01
N VAL A 90 -0.96 -29.17 11.47
CA VAL A 90 -1.87 -28.87 12.58
C VAL A 90 -1.33 -29.43 13.89
N GLU A 91 -2.08 -29.33 14.99
CA GLU A 91 -1.68 -29.87 16.27
C GLU A 91 -1.30 -31.35 16.18
N PHE A 92 -0.45 -31.80 17.10
CA PHE A 92 0.10 -33.16 17.14
C PHE A 92 0.95 -33.57 15.94
N GLY A 93 1.50 -32.59 15.19
CA GLY A 93 2.40 -32.85 14.07
C GLY A 93 1.74 -33.43 12.80
N GLN A 94 0.41 -33.48 12.76
CA GLN A 94 -0.31 -34.02 11.61
C GLN A 94 -0.35 -33.03 10.44
N TYR A 95 -0.25 -33.54 9.22
CA TYR A 95 -0.37 -32.73 8.01
C TYR A 95 -1.81 -32.78 7.49
N THR A 96 -2.25 -31.68 6.88
CA THR A 96 -3.58 -31.58 6.28
C THR A 96 -3.52 -31.17 4.82
N ASN A 97 -4.58 -31.46 4.05
CA ASN A 97 -4.85 -30.95 2.71
C ASN A 97 -6.18 -30.18 2.65
N SER A 98 -6.67 -29.75 3.80
CA SER A 98 -7.89 -28.95 3.87
C SER A 98 -7.69 -27.57 3.23
N LEU A 99 -8.72 -27.11 2.51
CA LEU A 99 -8.76 -25.78 1.88
C LEU A 99 -9.82 -24.93 2.57
N TYR A 100 -9.43 -23.72 2.95
CA TYR A 100 -10.33 -22.73 3.55
C TYR A 100 -10.25 -21.40 2.79
N GLU A 101 -11.36 -20.68 2.78
CA GLU A 101 -11.47 -19.32 2.26
C GLU A 101 -11.90 -18.38 3.38
N LEU A 102 -11.17 -17.27 3.55
CA LEU A 102 -11.59 -16.15 4.39
C LEU A 102 -12.03 -14.98 3.51
N GLN A 103 -13.26 -14.54 3.67
CA GLN A 103 -13.72 -13.27 3.15
C GLN A 103 -13.41 -12.17 4.16
N ALA A 104 -12.27 -11.50 4.03
CA ALA A 104 -11.80 -10.50 4.98
C ALA A 104 -12.70 -9.26 5.08
N SER A 105 -13.50 -8.94 4.07
CA SER A 105 -14.52 -7.88 4.14
C SER A 105 -15.63 -8.15 5.16
N ARG A 106 -15.83 -9.41 5.56
CA ARG A 106 -16.85 -9.87 6.52
C ARG A 106 -16.27 -10.70 7.66
N TRP A 107 -14.97 -11.02 7.63
CA TRP A 107 -14.27 -11.93 8.51
C TRP A 107 -14.95 -13.30 8.62
N LEU A 108 -15.42 -13.81 7.46
CA LEU A 108 -16.19 -15.04 7.36
C LEU A 108 -15.33 -16.14 6.73
N TRP A 109 -15.09 -17.22 7.49
CA TRP A 109 -14.44 -18.44 7.04
C TRP A 109 -15.41 -19.41 6.40
N LYS A 110 -14.94 -20.12 5.39
CA LYS A 110 -15.65 -21.19 4.71
C LYS A 110 -14.68 -22.33 4.38
N LYS A 111 -15.03 -23.55 4.78
CA LYS A 111 -14.29 -24.74 4.32
C LYS A 111 -14.71 -25.06 2.89
N LEU A 112 -13.74 -25.23 2.01
CA LEU A 112 -13.99 -25.51 0.60
C LEU A 112 -13.73 -26.99 0.29
N LYS A 113 -14.47 -27.52 -0.68
CA LYS A 113 -14.32 -28.88 -1.20
C LYS A 113 -14.09 -28.81 -2.72
N PRO A 114 -12.85 -28.59 -3.18
CA PRO A 114 -12.55 -28.56 -4.61
C PRO A 114 -12.77 -29.92 -5.26
N ARG A 115 -13.18 -29.92 -6.52
CA ARG A 115 -13.24 -31.17 -7.29
C ARG A 115 -11.81 -31.70 -7.50
N PRO A 116 -11.59 -33.01 -7.43
CA PRO A 116 -10.28 -33.60 -7.77
C PRO A 116 -9.95 -33.39 -9.25
N PRO A 117 -8.68 -33.53 -9.66
CA PRO A 117 -8.30 -33.56 -11.06
C PRO A 117 -8.96 -34.71 -11.79
N LYS A 118 -9.13 -34.59 -13.12
CA LYS A 118 -9.59 -35.69 -13.95
C LYS A 118 -8.53 -36.81 -13.92
N ASN A 119 -8.97 -38.05 -13.57
CA ASN A 119 -8.15 -39.26 -13.57
C ASN A 119 -6.90 -39.16 -12.65
N ALA A 120 -6.90 -38.32 -11.62
CA ALA A 120 -5.81 -38.21 -10.65
C ALA A 120 -6.33 -37.88 -9.25
N SER A 121 -5.49 -38.16 -8.25
CA SER A 121 -5.78 -37.79 -6.85
C SER A 121 -5.62 -36.32 -6.62
N PRO A 122 -6.39 -35.73 -5.69
CA PRO A 122 -6.14 -34.37 -5.22
C PRO A 122 -4.79 -34.27 -4.48
N PRO A 123 -4.25 -33.06 -4.27
CA PRO A 123 -3.01 -32.89 -3.52
C PRO A 123 -3.09 -33.58 -2.15
N CYS A 124 -2.06 -34.37 -1.80
CA CYS A 124 -1.96 -35.04 -0.50
C CYS A 124 -1.74 -34.01 0.64
N PRO A 125 -1.96 -34.40 1.91
CA PRO A 125 -1.56 -33.62 3.07
C PRO A 125 -0.07 -33.24 3.01
N ARG A 126 0.26 -31.94 3.22
CA ARG A 126 1.63 -31.45 3.03
C ARG A 126 1.92 -30.17 3.76
N ILE A 127 3.23 -29.93 3.97
CA ILE A 127 3.78 -28.70 4.53
C ILE A 127 4.86 -28.14 3.61
N GLY A 128 5.24 -26.88 3.81
CA GLY A 128 6.37 -26.25 3.14
C GLY A 128 6.24 -26.12 1.62
N HIS A 129 5.05 -26.35 1.07
CA HIS A 129 4.73 -26.12 -0.33
C HIS A 129 4.58 -24.63 -0.65
N SER A 130 4.72 -24.27 -1.91
CA SER A 130 4.31 -22.96 -2.39
C SER A 130 2.86 -22.97 -2.86
N PHE A 131 2.17 -21.85 -2.65
CA PHE A 131 0.78 -21.65 -3.03
C PHE A 131 0.59 -20.22 -3.55
N THR A 132 0.73 -20.03 -4.85
CA THR A 132 0.88 -18.70 -5.46
C THR A 132 -0.28 -18.39 -6.40
N LEU A 133 -0.91 -17.26 -6.19
CA LEU A 133 -2.04 -16.79 -6.99
C LEU A 133 -1.57 -15.99 -8.19
N HIS A 134 -2.14 -16.30 -9.36
CA HIS A 134 -2.12 -15.45 -10.53
C HIS A 134 -3.48 -15.48 -11.24
N ALA A 135 -4.02 -14.31 -11.53
CA ALA A 135 -5.37 -14.17 -12.10
C ALA A 135 -6.43 -14.94 -11.26
N ASN A 136 -7.12 -15.92 -11.86
CA ASN A 136 -8.12 -16.75 -11.19
C ASN A 136 -7.60 -18.16 -10.83
N LYS A 137 -6.29 -18.34 -10.75
CA LYS A 137 -5.65 -19.64 -10.50
C LYS A 137 -4.64 -19.57 -9.37
N CYS A 138 -4.64 -20.56 -8.47
CA CYS A 138 -3.57 -20.80 -7.52
C CYS A 138 -2.71 -21.98 -7.96
N TYR A 139 -1.40 -21.74 -8.05
CA TYR A 139 -0.40 -22.74 -8.38
C TYR A 139 0.20 -23.31 -7.10
N LEU A 140 0.09 -24.64 -6.95
CA LEU A 140 0.66 -25.42 -5.84
C LEU A 140 1.83 -26.22 -6.36
N LEU A 141 3.01 -26.04 -5.75
CA LEU A 141 4.19 -26.84 -6.08
C LEU A 141 4.80 -27.44 -4.83
N GLY A 142 5.10 -28.73 -4.91
CA GLY A 142 5.97 -29.44 -3.99
C GLY A 142 5.51 -29.43 -2.55
N GLY A 143 6.45 -29.29 -1.64
CA GLY A 143 6.29 -29.44 -0.21
C GLY A 143 6.80 -30.79 0.29
N MET A 144 6.39 -31.15 1.50
CA MET A 144 6.75 -32.41 2.14
C MET A 144 5.50 -33.11 2.66
N ALA A 145 5.32 -34.35 2.29
CA ALA A 145 4.32 -35.26 2.85
C ALA A 145 4.93 -36.12 3.97
N ASN A 146 4.08 -36.72 4.79
CA ASN A 146 4.45 -37.75 5.76
C ASN A 146 3.89 -39.11 5.27
N ASP A 147 4.76 -40.04 4.99
CA ASP A 147 4.39 -41.37 4.52
C ASP A 147 4.32 -42.39 5.66
N SER A 148 4.39 -41.96 6.93
CA SER A 148 4.22 -42.85 8.08
C SER A 148 2.76 -43.28 8.23
N GLU A 149 2.54 -44.57 8.39
CA GLU A 149 1.24 -45.14 8.78
C GLU A 149 0.94 -44.92 10.27
N ASP A 150 1.99 -44.76 11.12
CA ASP A 150 1.85 -44.39 12.53
C ASP A 150 1.53 -42.90 12.63
N PRO A 151 0.41 -42.52 13.29
CA PRO A 151 0.08 -41.12 13.52
C PRO A 151 1.16 -40.32 14.28
N ASN A 152 1.99 -40.99 15.07
CA ASN A 152 3.10 -40.38 15.80
C ASN A 152 4.44 -40.48 15.04
N GLY A 153 4.49 -41.20 13.93
CA GLY A 153 5.67 -41.33 13.09
C GLY A 153 5.80 -40.20 12.09
N ASN A 154 7.02 -39.96 11.63
CA ASN A 154 7.29 -39.00 10.58
C ASN A 154 8.30 -39.57 9.61
N ILE A 155 7.82 -39.96 8.43
CA ILE A 155 8.63 -40.45 7.27
C ILE A 155 8.50 -39.36 6.19
N PRO A 156 9.44 -38.41 6.12
CA PRO A 156 9.31 -37.28 5.19
C PRO A 156 9.52 -37.73 3.74
N ARG A 157 8.61 -37.34 2.87
CA ARG A 157 8.75 -37.45 1.42
C ARG A 157 8.64 -36.09 0.76
N TYR A 158 9.71 -35.67 0.09
CA TYR A 158 9.71 -34.44 -0.70
C TYR A 158 8.88 -34.61 -1.96
N LEU A 159 8.16 -33.57 -2.33
CA LEU A 159 7.22 -33.55 -3.45
C LEU A 159 7.72 -32.63 -4.56
N ASP A 160 7.47 -33.02 -5.80
CA ASP A 160 7.72 -32.24 -7.04
C ASP A 160 6.45 -32.03 -7.86
N ASP A 161 5.30 -32.52 -7.36
CA ASP A 161 4.02 -32.41 -8.04
C ASP A 161 3.56 -30.95 -8.19
N PHE A 162 2.90 -30.68 -9.32
CA PHE A 162 2.43 -29.35 -9.68
C PHE A 162 0.94 -29.38 -9.96
N TYR A 163 0.17 -28.62 -9.20
CA TYR A 163 -1.28 -28.50 -9.32
C TYR A 163 -1.70 -27.06 -9.57
N GLU A 164 -2.84 -26.93 -10.23
CA GLU A 164 -3.54 -25.68 -10.44
C GLU A 164 -4.93 -25.77 -9.79
N LEU A 165 -5.27 -24.79 -8.95
CA LEU A 165 -6.60 -24.62 -8.37
C LEU A 165 -7.32 -23.47 -9.07
N GLU A 166 -8.41 -23.77 -9.77
CA GLU A 166 -9.21 -22.74 -10.42
C GLU A 166 -10.23 -22.12 -9.47
N LEU A 167 -10.21 -20.79 -9.37
CA LEU A 167 -11.08 -20.01 -8.51
C LEU A 167 -12.38 -19.65 -9.22
N GLN A 168 -13.49 -19.60 -8.47
CA GLN A 168 -14.73 -18.99 -8.93
C GLN A 168 -14.69 -17.48 -8.65
N ALA A 169 -15.39 -16.72 -9.46
CA ALA A 169 -15.56 -15.30 -9.23
C ALA A 169 -16.22 -15.07 -7.85
N GLN A 170 -15.73 -14.10 -7.08
CA GLN A 170 -16.20 -13.67 -5.77
C GLN A 170 -15.98 -14.65 -4.60
N SER A 171 -16.26 -15.93 -4.70
CA SER A 171 -16.09 -16.89 -3.61
C SER A 171 -16.13 -18.32 -4.12
N GLY A 172 -15.37 -19.21 -3.48
CA GLY A 172 -15.32 -20.63 -3.80
C GLY A 172 -14.33 -20.97 -4.90
N VAL A 173 -14.23 -22.26 -5.19
CA VAL A 173 -13.29 -22.83 -6.15
C VAL A 173 -14.00 -23.82 -7.06
N LYS A 174 -13.49 -24.01 -8.28
CA LYS A 174 -14.02 -25.03 -9.20
C LYS A 174 -13.40 -26.39 -8.87
N GLY A 175 -12.10 -26.48 -8.85
CA GLY A 175 -11.41 -27.74 -8.59
C GLY A 175 -9.92 -27.67 -8.89
N TRP A 176 -9.26 -28.77 -8.62
CA TRP A 176 -7.86 -29.03 -8.93
C TRP A 176 -7.70 -29.54 -10.36
N SER A 177 -6.62 -29.17 -10.99
CA SER A 177 -6.12 -29.75 -12.23
C SER A 177 -4.61 -29.94 -12.15
N ILE A 178 -4.09 -30.85 -12.96
CA ILE A 178 -2.66 -31.05 -13.16
C ILE A 178 -2.36 -30.53 -14.57
N PRO A 179 -1.72 -29.35 -14.69
CA PRO A 179 -1.41 -28.82 -16.00
C PRO A 179 -0.28 -29.62 -16.67
N GLU A 180 -0.40 -29.84 -17.96
CA GLU A 180 0.70 -30.38 -18.75
C GLU A 180 1.79 -29.34 -18.89
N THR A 181 2.98 -29.62 -18.35
CA THR A 181 4.13 -28.73 -18.41
C THR A 181 5.23 -29.30 -19.30
N LYS A 182 6.03 -28.40 -19.88
CA LYS A 182 7.20 -28.71 -20.69
C LYS A 182 8.47 -28.26 -19.96
N GLY A 183 9.64 -28.77 -20.35
CA GLY A 183 10.94 -28.34 -19.84
C GLY A 183 11.36 -28.94 -18.50
N GLY A 184 10.74 -30.04 -18.08
CA GLY A 184 11.11 -30.84 -16.90
C GLY A 184 10.59 -30.29 -15.58
N GLY A 185 10.94 -29.09 -15.20
CA GLY A 185 10.53 -28.46 -13.95
C GLY A 185 11.50 -28.67 -12.77
N PRO A 186 11.25 -28.02 -11.63
CA PRO A 186 12.08 -28.10 -10.44
C PRO A 186 11.99 -29.49 -9.78
N SER A 187 13.11 -29.96 -9.22
CA SER A 187 13.14 -31.17 -8.41
C SER A 187 12.26 -31.07 -7.16
N ALA A 188 11.93 -32.22 -6.55
CA ALA A 188 11.21 -32.32 -5.29
C ALA A 188 11.85 -31.43 -4.23
N ARG A 189 11.04 -30.61 -3.55
CA ARG A 189 11.54 -29.64 -2.57
C ARG A 189 10.45 -29.11 -1.63
N GLU A 190 10.87 -28.72 -0.44
CA GLU A 190 10.03 -28.03 0.54
C GLU A 190 10.64 -26.71 0.96
N SER A 191 9.87 -25.82 1.59
CA SER A 191 10.32 -24.52 2.15
C SER A 191 11.08 -23.63 1.15
N HIS A 192 10.77 -23.81 -0.13
CA HIS A 192 11.12 -22.89 -1.21
C HIS A 192 10.17 -21.69 -1.21
N SER A 193 10.55 -20.67 -1.94
CA SER A 193 9.68 -19.51 -2.18
C SER A 193 9.16 -19.50 -3.62
N SER A 194 7.97 -18.92 -3.81
CA SER A 194 7.39 -18.73 -5.13
C SER A 194 6.74 -17.37 -5.28
N VAL A 195 6.89 -16.76 -6.45
CA VAL A 195 6.32 -15.45 -6.80
C VAL A 195 5.92 -15.43 -8.27
N VAL A 196 4.93 -14.61 -8.60
CA VAL A 196 4.61 -14.29 -10.00
C VAL A 196 5.06 -12.88 -10.33
N TYR A 197 5.66 -12.73 -11.50
CA TYR A 197 6.03 -11.44 -12.08
C TYR A 197 5.50 -11.30 -13.50
N CYS A 198 4.89 -10.14 -13.77
CA CYS A 198 4.46 -9.71 -15.10
C CYS A 198 5.26 -8.48 -15.49
N SER A 199 6.03 -8.56 -16.56
CA SER A 199 6.81 -7.41 -17.05
C SER A 199 5.88 -6.28 -17.51
N LYS A 200 6.24 -5.03 -17.20
CA LYS A 200 5.52 -3.84 -17.68
C LYS A 200 5.55 -3.70 -19.21
N GLY A 201 6.50 -4.33 -19.88
CA GLY A 201 6.65 -4.34 -21.34
C GLY A 201 5.72 -5.30 -22.08
N GLY A 202 4.77 -5.98 -21.40
CA GLY A 202 3.77 -6.86 -22.06
C GLY A 202 4.28 -8.28 -22.34
N GLY A 203 5.31 -8.75 -21.64
CA GLY A 203 5.72 -10.17 -21.70
C GLY A 203 4.76 -11.09 -20.94
N SER A 204 4.79 -12.40 -21.25
CA SER A 204 4.01 -13.43 -20.55
C SER A 204 4.29 -13.44 -19.04
N PRO A 205 3.28 -13.67 -18.19
CA PRO A 205 3.47 -13.80 -16.74
C PRO A 205 4.32 -15.02 -16.42
N LYS A 206 5.25 -14.87 -15.48
CA LYS A 206 6.18 -15.94 -15.09
C LYS A 206 6.07 -16.24 -13.60
N LEU A 207 5.96 -17.55 -13.29
CA LEU A 207 6.06 -18.05 -11.92
C LEU A 207 7.53 -18.41 -11.65
N TYR A 208 8.14 -17.78 -10.65
CA TYR A 208 9.51 -18.06 -10.22
C TYR A 208 9.50 -18.88 -8.96
N ILE A 209 10.36 -19.90 -8.93
CA ILE A 209 10.62 -20.78 -7.78
C ILE A 209 12.09 -20.60 -7.39
N PHE A 210 12.37 -20.34 -6.12
CA PHE A 210 13.74 -20.17 -5.66
C PHE A 210 14.02 -21.00 -4.41
N GLY A 211 15.15 -21.71 -4.43
CA GLY A 211 15.70 -22.41 -3.28
C GLY A 211 14.82 -23.55 -2.73
N GLY A 212 14.83 -23.71 -1.43
CA GLY A 212 14.18 -24.81 -0.72
C GLY A 212 15.14 -25.87 -0.24
N MET A 213 14.60 -27.03 0.10
CA MET A 213 15.36 -28.17 0.63
C MET A 213 14.85 -29.49 0.07
N CYS A 214 15.78 -30.38 -0.30
CA CYS A 214 15.55 -31.78 -0.60
C CYS A 214 16.75 -32.60 -0.09
N GLY A 215 16.80 -32.87 1.23
CA GLY A 215 17.99 -33.41 1.88
C GLY A 215 19.12 -32.39 2.07
N HIS A 216 19.34 -31.53 1.10
CA HIS A 216 20.26 -30.39 1.12
C HIS A 216 19.55 -29.10 0.67
N ARG A 217 20.13 -27.94 0.94
CA ARG A 217 19.55 -26.66 0.54
C ARG A 217 19.88 -26.33 -0.90
N LEU A 218 18.93 -25.67 -1.54
CA LEU A 218 18.95 -25.33 -2.96
C LEU A 218 19.09 -23.82 -3.14
N ASN A 219 19.71 -23.39 -4.25
CA ASN A 219 19.81 -21.98 -4.67
C ASN A 219 19.49 -21.80 -6.16
N ASP A 220 18.93 -22.81 -6.78
CA ASP A 220 18.48 -22.74 -8.16
C ASP A 220 17.25 -21.84 -8.30
N LEU A 221 17.16 -21.15 -9.42
CA LEU A 221 16.03 -20.31 -9.80
C LEU A 221 15.35 -20.93 -11.02
N TRP A 222 14.13 -21.39 -10.83
CA TRP A 222 13.28 -21.88 -11.91
C TRP A 222 12.26 -20.83 -12.29
N GLN A 223 11.88 -20.78 -13.57
CA GLN A 223 10.75 -20.01 -14.05
C GLN A 223 9.81 -20.88 -14.88
N LEU A 224 8.51 -20.72 -14.64
CA LEU A 224 7.44 -21.24 -15.49
C LEU A 224 6.84 -20.06 -16.27
N ASP A 225 6.88 -20.15 -17.59
CA ASP A 225 6.05 -19.30 -18.44
C ASP A 225 4.59 -19.79 -18.33
N ILE A 226 3.71 -18.96 -17.74
CA ILE A 226 2.34 -19.37 -17.39
C ILE A 226 1.46 -19.53 -18.65
N GLU A 227 1.76 -18.84 -19.73
CA GLU A 227 0.97 -18.94 -20.96
C GLU A 227 1.32 -20.21 -21.76
N THR A 228 2.61 -20.56 -21.84
CA THR A 228 3.09 -21.72 -22.58
C THR A 228 3.25 -22.96 -21.73
N MET A 229 3.11 -22.84 -20.40
CA MET A 229 3.36 -23.90 -19.40
C MET A 229 4.73 -24.54 -19.56
N THR A 230 5.76 -23.74 -19.82
CA THR A 230 7.12 -24.22 -20.06
C THR A 230 8.06 -23.80 -18.93
N TRP A 231 8.67 -24.79 -18.26
CA TRP A 231 9.71 -24.61 -17.26
C TRP A 231 11.05 -24.35 -17.91
N SER A 232 11.85 -23.49 -17.29
CA SER A 232 13.25 -23.23 -17.68
C SER A 232 14.06 -22.68 -16.51
N LEU A 233 15.38 -22.80 -16.62
CA LEU A 233 16.36 -22.18 -15.73
C LEU A 233 16.84 -20.90 -16.41
N PRO A 234 16.42 -19.70 -15.96
CA PRO A 234 16.83 -18.48 -16.61
C PRO A 234 18.34 -18.23 -16.38
N PRO A 235 19.09 -17.76 -17.39
CA PRO A 235 20.51 -17.44 -17.24
C PRO A 235 20.66 -16.17 -16.40
N THR A 236 20.91 -16.32 -15.10
CA THR A 236 21.15 -15.21 -14.20
C THR A 236 22.58 -14.70 -14.24
N ARG A 237 22.78 -13.42 -13.98
CA ARG A 237 24.08 -12.74 -13.83
C ARG A 237 24.29 -12.34 -12.39
N GLY A 238 25.54 -12.08 -12.01
CA GLY A 238 25.90 -11.72 -10.64
C GLY A 238 25.93 -12.92 -9.71
N GLN A 239 26.17 -12.67 -8.42
CA GLN A 239 26.24 -13.72 -7.40
C GLN A 239 24.84 -14.03 -6.88
N PRO A 240 24.29 -15.25 -7.06
CA PRO A 240 23.05 -15.65 -6.42
C PRO A 240 23.24 -15.77 -4.91
N PRO A 241 22.15 -15.68 -4.12
CA PRO A 241 22.26 -15.92 -2.69
C PRO A 241 22.68 -17.37 -2.39
N LEU A 242 23.31 -17.59 -1.23
CA LEU A 242 23.64 -18.93 -0.75
C LEU A 242 22.41 -19.85 -0.77
N PRO A 243 22.62 -21.17 -0.96
CA PRO A 243 21.56 -22.18 -0.86
C PRO A 243 20.77 -21.99 0.45
N ARG A 244 19.44 -21.98 0.38
CA ARG A 244 18.61 -21.67 1.54
C ARG A 244 17.22 -22.26 1.51
N SER A 245 16.67 -22.47 2.70
CA SER A 245 15.27 -22.83 2.94
C SER A 245 14.65 -21.91 3.99
N LEU A 246 13.31 -21.89 4.10
CA LEU A 246 12.56 -21.06 5.06
C LEU A 246 12.83 -19.56 4.96
N HIS A 247 13.32 -19.12 3.82
CA HIS A 247 13.47 -17.72 3.44
C HIS A 247 12.16 -17.15 2.89
N THR A 248 12.12 -15.85 2.66
CA THR A 248 11.01 -15.19 1.98
C THR A 248 11.47 -14.56 0.67
N SER A 249 10.59 -14.58 -0.32
CA SER A 249 10.75 -13.91 -1.60
C SER A 249 9.55 -13.03 -1.91
N ASN A 250 9.78 -11.77 -2.27
CA ASN A 250 8.73 -10.79 -2.52
C ASN A 250 9.06 -9.94 -3.74
N VAL A 251 8.10 -9.71 -4.62
CA VAL A 251 8.26 -8.85 -5.80
C VAL A 251 7.73 -7.46 -5.51
N ILE A 252 8.58 -6.44 -5.71
CA ILE A 252 8.20 -5.03 -5.67
C ILE A 252 8.78 -4.36 -6.93
N GLY A 253 7.91 -3.82 -7.76
CA GLY A 253 8.29 -3.33 -9.08
C GLY A 253 8.78 -4.47 -9.95
N ASN A 254 10.01 -4.38 -10.48
CA ASN A 254 10.70 -5.41 -11.26
C ASN A 254 11.80 -6.13 -10.46
N LYS A 255 11.75 -6.06 -9.13
CA LYS A 255 12.78 -6.63 -8.25
C LYS A 255 12.21 -7.71 -7.36
N LEU A 256 12.86 -8.86 -7.32
CA LEU A 256 12.62 -9.94 -6.37
C LEU A 256 13.55 -9.75 -5.18
N TYR A 257 13.00 -9.57 -3.99
CA TYR A 257 13.71 -9.43 -2.72
C TYR A 257 13.73 -10.77 -2.01
N VAL A 258 14.92 -11.33 -1.78
CA VAL A 258 15.14 -12.59 -1.03
C VAL A 258 15.79 -12.25 0.31
N PHE A 259 15.11 -12.61 1.41
CA PHE A 259 15.58 -12.27 2.75
C PHE A 259 15.59 -13.47 3.69
N GLY A 260 16.66 -13.60 4.49
CA GLY A 260 16.74 -14.55 5.58
C GLY A 260 16.80 -16.01 5.15
N GLY A 261 16.34 -16.87 6.02
CA GLY A 261 16.31 -18.34 5.83
C GLY A 261 17.44 -19.06 6.55
N TRP A 262 17.45 -20.38 6.43
CA TRP A 262 18.54 -21.24 6.83
C TRP A 262 19.51 -21.47 5.68
N VAL A 263 20.79 -21.30 5.96
CA VAL A 263 21.91 -21.51 5.03
C VAL A 263 22.89 -22.54 5.61
N PRO A 264 23.64 -23.28 4.79
CA PRO A 264 24.67 -24.19 5.26
C PRO A 264 25.79 -23.43 5.96
N VAL A 265 26.52 -24.12 6.87
CA VAL A 265 27.73 -23.62 7.50
C VAL A 265 28.93 -24.21 6.74
N GLY A 266 29.73 -23.36 6.08
CA GLY A 266 30.88 -23.76 5.27
C GLY A 266 30.55 -24.21 3.84
N GLU A 267 31.60 -24.52 3.06
CA GLU A 267 31.47 -24.82 1.62
C GLU A 267 30.95 -26.23 1.32
N ALA A 268 30.96 -27.15 2.30
CA ALA A 268 30.50 -28.53 2.14
C ALA A 268 29.44 -28.90 3.16
N GLU A 269 28.22 -29.18 2.71
CA GLU A 269 27.17 -29.79 3.55
C GLU A 269 27.53 -31.15 4.15
N GLU A 270 28.62 -31.77 3.67
CA GLU A 270 29.11 -33.09 4.09
C GLU A 270 30.02 -33.06 5.32
N ALA A 271 30.54 -31.90 5.74
CA ALA A 271 31.35 -31.79 6.94
C ALA A 271 30.47 -31.89 8.18
N LEU A 272 30.25 -33.13 8.62
CA LEU A 272 29.71 -33.48 9.93
C LEU A 272 30.67 -32.95 11.00
N THR A 273 30.39 -31.77 11.52
CA THR A 273 30.96 -31.37 12.82
C THR A 273 30.40 -32.31 13.88
N ALA A 274 31.24 -32.76 14.81
CA ALA A 274 30.88 -33.65 15.94
C ALA A 274 29.70 -33.12 16.79
N ASP A 275 29.27 -31.89 16.60
CA ASP A 275 28.18 -31.18 17.27
C ASP A 275 26.89 -31.00 16.48
N GLY A 276 26.79 -31.49 15.25
CA GLY A 276 25.55 -31.66 14.51
C GLY A 276 24.83 -30.38 14.05
N VAL A 277 25.43 -29.19 14.09
CA VAL A 277 24.81 -27.99 13.53
C VAL A 277 25.27 -27.80 12.07
N LYS A 278 24.38 -28.15 11.14
CA LYS A 278 24.64 -28.09 9.69
C LYS A 278 24.19 -26.79 9.04
N TRP A 279 23.52 -25.89 9.73
CA TRP A 279 22.91 -24.67 9.19
C TRP A 279 22.70 -23.57 10.24
N ILE A 280 22.69 -22.35 9.78
CA ILE A 280 22.45 -21.15 10.61
C ILE A 280 21.36 -20.28 9.98
N CYS A 281 20.72 -19.45 10.80
CA CYS A 281 19.88 -18.37 10.28
C CYS A 281 20.75 -17.27 9.68
N THR A 282 20.29 -16.70 8.55
CA THR A 282 20.95 -15.55 7.92
C THR A 282 20.06 -14.30 7.98
N SER A 283 20.70 -13.13 8.00
CA SER A 283 20.06 -11.81 7.80
C SER A 283 20.32 -11.23 6.41
N SER A 284 20.90 -12.02 5.51
CA SER A 284 21.26 -11.55 4.17
C SER A 284 20.02 -11.14 3.36
N LEU A 285 20.20 -10.06 2.59
CA LEU A 285 19.23 -9.53 1.64
C LEU A 285 19.84 -9.50 0.25
N SER A 286 19.25 -10.24 -0.68
CA SER A 286 19.62 -10.24 -2.09
C SER A 286 18.47 -9.79 -2.96
N ILE A 287 18.76 -9.13 -4.07
CA ILE A 287 17.77 -8.67 -5.04
C ILE A 287 18.10 -9.23 -6.41
N LEU A 288 17.09 -9.81 -7.06
CA LEU A 288 17.15 -10.13 -8.49
C LEU A 288 16.32 -9.09 -9.27
N ASN A 289 16.96 -8.42 -10.21
CA ASN A 289 16.22 -7.65 -11.21
C ASN A 289 15.61 -8.64 -12.22
N LEU A 290 14.29 -8.74 -12.25
CA LEU A 290 13.54 -9.73 -13.05
C LEU A 290 13.49 -9.40 -14.55
N ASP A 291 13.80 -8.16 -14.94
CA ASP A 291 13.91 -7.78 -16.36
C ASP A 291 15.29 -8.11 -16.93
N THR A 292 16.36 -7.92 -16.14
CA THR A 292 17.75 -8.14 -16.56
C THR A 292 18.33 -9.46 -16.06
N LEU A 293 17.62 -10.16 -15.18
CA LEU A 293 18.05 -11.40 -14.51
C LEU A 293 19.39 -11.27 -13.79
N THR A 294 19.62 -10.10 -13.16
CA THR A 294 20.88 -9.79 -12.49
C THR A 294 20.70 -9.76 -10.98
N TRP A 295 21.49 -10.56 -10.26
CA TRP A 295 21.57 -10.59 -8.81
C TRP A 295 22.42 -9.47 -8.25
N HIS A 296 21.99 -8.91 -7.14
CA HIS A 296 22.72 -7.93 -6.32
C HIS A 296 22.60 -8.32 -4.86
N ASN A 297 23.73 -8.47 -4.17
CA ASN A 297 23.75 -8.62 -2.72
C ASN A 297 23.71 -7.21 -2.08
N LEU A 298 22.75 -7.00 -1.17
CA LEU A 298 22.59 -5.73 -0.46
C LEU A 298 22.95 -5.85 1.03
N THR A 299 23.45 -6.99 1.46
CA THR A 299 23.86 -7.21 2.85
C THR A 299 25.14 -6.43 3.12
N PRO A 300 25.21 -5.55 4.14
CA PRO A 300 26.42 -4.89 4.55
C PRO A 300 27.51 -5.91 4.96
N GLU A 301 28.77 -5.59 4.74
CA GLU A 301 29.91 -6.46 5.07
C GLU A 301 29.94 -6.86 6.54
N GLU A 302 29.55 -5.96 7.45
CA GLU A 302 29.41 -6.20 8.89
C GLU A 302 28.44 -7.37 9.22
N HIS A 303 27.46 -7.61 8.37
CA HIS A 303 26.48 -8.70 8.52
C HIS A 303 26.81 -9.93 7.67
N GLN A 304 27.88 -9.89 6.86
CA GLN A 304 28.38 -11.03 6.08
C GLN A 304 29.37 -11.87 6.89
N GLN A 305 30.20 -11.24 7.72
CA GLN A 305 31.30 -11.89 8.48
C GLN A 305 30.81 -12.95 9.49
N GLY A 306 29.56 -12.92 9.94
CA GLY A 306 28.98 -13.96 10.79
C GLY A 306 28.76 -15.32 10.12
N LEU A 307 28.87 -15.40 8.79
CA LEU A 307 28.70 -16.63 8.01
C LEU A 307 29.98 -17.48 7.97
N ASP A 308 31.17 -16.85 8.00
CA ASP A 308 32.46 -17.54 7.86
C ASP A 308 32.98 -18.15 9.18
N SER A 309 32.58 -17.63 10.32
CA SER A 309 33.16 -18.01 11.61
C SER A 309 32.33 -18.99 12.44
N GLY A 310 31.08 -19.31 12.05
CA GLY A 310 30.21 -20.22 12.82
C GLY A 310 29.88 -19.73 14.25
N VAL A 311 30.43 -18.58 14.66
CA VAL A 311 30.23 -17.98 15.97
C VAL A 311 29.01 -17.05 15.90
N GLN A 312 27.91 -17.46 16.49
CA GLN A 312 26.81 -16.57 16.77
C GLN A 312 27.32 -15.45 17.70
N SER A 313 27.39 -14.23 17.18
CA SER A 313 27.77 -13.06 17.96
C SER A 313 26.86 -12.95 19.20
N VAL A 314 27.53 -12.98 20.35
CA VAL A 314 27.00 -12.71 21.69
C VAL A 314 26.12 -11.46 21.66
N GLU A 315 24.99 -11.55 22.31
CA GLU A 315 24.01 -10.53 22.69
C GLU A 315 24.39 -9.08 22.36
N GLN A 316 24.09 -8.62 21.15
CA GLN A 316 24.08 -7.19 20.87
C GLN A 316 22.86 -6.59 21.56
N GLU A 317 23.13 -5.67 22.47
CA GLU A 317 22.12 -4.88 23.17
C GLU A 317 21.04 -4.35 22.21
N GLU A 318 19.77 -4.39 22.61
CA GLU A 318 18.57 -4.10 21.82
C GLU A 318 18.52 -2.68 21.21
N GLY A 319 19.55 -1.86 21.35
CA GLY A 319 19.48 -0.42 21.11
C GLY A 319 19.95 0.10 19.76
N SER A 320 20.79 -0.61 18.99
CA SER A 320 21.61 0.03 17.94
C SER A 320 21.60 -0.63 16.55
N THR A 321 20.79 -1.62 16.24
CA THR A 321 20.84 -2.25 14.93
C THR A 321 19.95 -1.56 13.91
N HIS A 322 20.57 -1.10 12.81
CA HIS A 322 19.88 -0.59 11.62
C HIS A 322 19.46 -1.71 10.64
N TRP A 323 19.56 -2.98 11.07
CA TRP A 323 19.33 -4.17 10.25
C TRP A 323 18.58 -5.25 11.04
N PRO A 324 17.62 -5.98 10.42
CA PRO A 324 16.93 -7.08 11.09
C PRO A 324 17.90 -8.21 11.44
N LYS A 325 17.74 -8.80 12.63
CA LYS A 325 18.49 -10.01 13.02
C LYS A 325 18.25 -11.17 12.06
N ALA A 326 19.23 -12.06 11.95
CA ALA A 326 19.13 -13.34 11.24
C ALA A 326 17.88 -14.12 11.65
N ARG A 327 17.14 -14.64 10.67
CA ARG A 327 15.88 -15.33 10.95
C ARG A 327 15.46 -16.28 9.84
N ALA A 328 14.68 -17.31 10.23
CA ALA A 328 14.08 -18.28 9.29
C ALA A 328 12.63 -18.57 9.68
N GLY A 329 11.82 -18.98 8.70
CA GLY A 329 10.39 -19.24 8.91
C GLY A 329 9.60 -18.00 9.35
N HIS A 330 10.14 -16.80 9.11
CA HIS A 330 9.46 -15.52 9.24
C HIS A 330 8.45 -15.33 8.11
N CYS A 331 7.54 -14.36 8.26
CA CYS A 331 6.76 -13.91 7.13
C CYS A 331 7.29 -12.57 6.59
N ALA A 332 7.13 -12.39 5.30
CA ALA A 332 7.36 -11.12 4.64
C ALA A 332 6.22 -10.81 3.66
N VAL A 333 5.81 -9.54 3.63
CA VAL A 333 4.71 -9.09 2.80
C VAL A 333 4.93 -7.64 2.38
N ASN A 334 4.61 -7.33 1.14
CA ASN A 334 4.70 -5.96 0.64
C ASN A 334 3.37 -5.21 0.78
N VAL A 335 3.46 -4.01 1.36
CA VAL A 335 2.36 -3.05 1.44
C VAL A 335 2.80 -1.79 0.70
N GLY A 336 2.29 -1.59 -0.51
CA GLY A 336 2.82 -0.60 -1.43
C GLY A 336 4.28 -0.91 -1.78
N THR A 337 5.16 0.06 -1.58
CA THR A 337 6.61 -0.06 -1.83
C THR A 337 7.41 -0.45 -0.58
N ARG A 338 6.76 -0.88 0.51
CA ARG A 338 7.40 -1.36 1.74
C ARG A 338 7.33 -2.87 1.85
N LEU A 339 8.47 -3.50 2.12
CA LEU A 339 8.54 -4.91 2.48
C LEU A 339 8.54 -5.03 4.00
N TYR A 340 7.45 -5.55 4.58
CA TYR A 340 7.35 -5.83 6.02
C TYR A 340 7.85 -7.22 6.33
N VAL A 341 8.64 -7.35 7.40
CA VAL A 341 9.17 -8.63 7.91
C VAL A 341 8.81 -8.73 9.39
N TRP A 342 8.17 -9.84 9.77
CA TRP A 342 7.78 -10.05 11.16
C TRP A 342 8.15 -11.44 11.65
N SER A 343 8.68 -11.51 12.89
CA SER A 343 8.94 -12.70 13.65
C SER A 343 9.91 -13.70 12.96
N GLY A 344 9.73 -15.01 13.13
CA GLY A 344 10.64 -16.06 12.67
C GLY A 344 11.60 -16.54 13.75
N ARG A 345 12.26 -17.67 13.51
CA ARG A 345 13.28 -18.22 14.43
C ARG A 345 14.56 -17.40 14.34
N ASP A 346 15.16 -17.09 15.50
CA ASP A 346 16.47 -16.41 15.66
C ASP A 346 17.64 -17.40 15.81
N GLY A 347 17.41 -18.69 15.60
CA GLY A 347 18.39 -19.75 15.79
C GLY A 347 17.90 -20.81 16.78
N TYR A 348 18.75 -21.84 17.00
CA TYR A 348 18.50 -22.92 17.93
C TYR A 348 19.50 -22.85 19.08
N LYS A 349 19.02 -22.58 20.30
CA LYS A 349 19.86 -22.68 21.50
C LYS A 349 19.79 -24.11 22.06
N LYS A 350 20.82 -24.89 21.80
CA LYS A 350 20.94 -26.31 22.22
C LYS A 350 20.75 -26.53 23.72
N TYR A 351 21.04 -25.51 24.53
CA TYR A 351 21.09 -25.61 25.98
C TYR A 351 19.73 -25.80 26.66
N ASN A 352 18.63 -25.35 26.05
CA ASN A 352 17.31 -25.39 26.68
C ASN A 352 16.23 -26.06 25.84
N ASN A 353 16.56 -26.67 24.75
CA ASN A 353 15.58 -27.19 23.75
C ASN A 353 14.53 -26.13 23.33
N TYR A 354 14.87 -24.85 23.47
CA TYR A 354 13.97 -23.73 23.33
C TYR A 354 14.29 -22.97 22.03
N GLN A 355 13.26 -22.77 21.22
CA GLN A 355 13.38 -22.00 19.98
C GLN A 355 13.11 -20.53 20.29
N VAL A 356 14.12 -19.68 20.10
CA VAL A 356 13.95 -18.24 20.24
C VAL A 356 13.35 -17.69 18.95
N CYS A 357 12.20 -17.04 19.08
CA CYS A 357 11.57 -16.33 17.95
C CYS A 357 11.72 -14.81 18.12
N CYS A 358 12.01 -14.12 17.02
CA CYS A 358 12.07 -12.67 16.97
C CYS A 358 10.70 -12.06 17.29
N LYS A 359 10.68 -10.99 18.11
CA LYS A 359 9.44 -10.29 18.50
C LYS A 359 9.21 -9.02 17.68
N ASP A 360 10.20 -8.62 16.89
CA ASP A 360 10.26 -7.35 16.19
C ASP A 360 9.52 -7.36 14.84
N LEU A 361 9.06 -6.19 14.47
CA LEU A 361 8.48 -5.89 13.16
C LEU A 361 9.38 -4.88 12.47
N TRP A 362 9.81 -5.21 11.28
CA TRP A 362 10.64 -4.36 10.42
C TRP A 362 9.94 -4.07 9.10
N TYR A 363 10.32 -2.98 8.46
CA TYR A 363 10.04 -2.78 7.05
C TYR A 363 11.25 -2.24 6.31
N LEU A 364 11.39 -2.67 5.07
CA LEU A 364 12.36 -2.15 4.11
C LEU A 364 11.66 -1.12 3.23
N GLU A 365 12.20 0.08 3.18
CA GLU A 365 11.77 1.12 2.25
C GLU A 365 12.45 0.89 0.90
N THR A 366 11.75 0.44 -0.12
CA THR A 366 12.37 0.07 -1.40
C THR A 366 12.38 1.21 -2.40
N GLU A 367 11.33 2.03 -2.43
CA GLU A 367 11.09 3.08 -3.41
C GLU A 367 10.42 4.30 -2.76
N ARG A 368 10.31 5.38 -3.53
CA ARG A 368 9.48 6.54 -3.18
C ARG A 368 8.01 6.13 -3.07
N PRO A 369 7.16 6.89 -2.34
CA PRO A 369 5.73 6.61 -2.31
C PRO A 369 5.12 6.67 -3.71
N SER A 370 4.12 5.82 -3.95
CA SER A 370 3.34 5.88 -5.19
C SER A 370 2.49 7.15 -5.25
N THR A 371 1.98 7.48 -6.44
CA THR A 371 1.12 8.64 -6.67
C THR A 371 -0.13 8.59 -5.79
N PRO A 372 -0.42 9.63 -4.97
CA PRO A 372 -1.65 9.71 -4.20
C PRO A 372 -2.89 9.87 -5.08
N GLY A 373 -4.07 9.55 -4.54
CA GLY A 373 -5.33 9.97 -5.14
C GLY A 373 -5.52 11.48 -5.08
N ALA A 374 -6.42 12.01 -5.91
CA ALA A 374 -6.76 13.42 -5.91
C ALA A 374 -7.22 13.92 -4.53
N VAL A 375 -6.86 15.16 -4.19
CA VAL A 375 -7.33 15.87 -3.00
C VAL A 375 -8.83 16.12 -3.13
N PHE A 376 -9.59 16.07 -2.04
CA PHE A 376 -11.01 16.39 -2.03
C PHE A 376 -11.35 17.46 -1.01
N LEU A 377 -12.37 18.25 -1.33
CA LEU A 377 -12.87 19.35 -0.51
C LEU A 377 -13.81 18.79 0.56
N VAL A 378 -13.57 19.20 1.81
CA VAL A 378 -14.45 18.92 2.96
C VAL A 378 -15.34 20.14 3.24
N LYS A 379 -14.74 21.34 3.25
CA LYS A 379 -15.43 22.60 3.55
C LYS A 379 -14.76 23.77 2.85
N SER A 380 -15.56 24.76 2.42
CA SER A 380 -15.08 26.03 1.89
C SER A 380 -15.68 27.19 2.65
N THR A 381 -14.86 28.21 2.96
CA THR A 381 -15.26 29.50 3.51
C THR A 381 -14.71 30.64 2.66
N ILE A 382 -14.89 31.89 3.06
CA ILE A 382 -14.36 33.06 2.33
C ILE A 382 -12.83 33.15 2.36
N SER A 383 -12.17 32.56 3.38
CA SER A 383 -10.72 32.65 3.61
C SER A 383 -10.05 31.29 3.87
N MET A 384 -10.79 30.17 3.76
CA MET A 384 -10.26 28.85 4.09
C MET A 384 -10.88 27.73 3.23
N LEU A 385 -10.04 26.80 2.82
CA LEU A 385 -10.41 25.55 2.16
C LEU A 385 -9.95 24.37 3.03
N HIS A 386 -10.91 23.65 3.64
CA HIS A 386 -10.62 22.42 4.34
C HIS A 386 -10.57 21.28 3.33
N VAL A 387 -9.39 20.74 3.12
CA VAL A 387 -9.11 19.67 2.16
C VAL A 387 -8.66 18.40 2.87
N ALA A 388 -8.91 17.25 2.27
CA ALA A 388 -8.51 15.96 2.80
C ALA A 388 -8.04 15.02 1.67
N TRP A 389 -7.40 13.92 2.05
CA TRP A 389 -6.89 12.91 1.13
C TRP A 389 -6.89 11.53 1.76
N ARG A 390 -6.70 10.51 0.92
CA ARG A 390 -6.62 9.13 1.38
C ARG A 390 -5.21 8.78 1.86
N PRO A 391 -5.08 7.90 2.87
CA PRO A 391 -3.78 7.44 3.33
C PRO A 391 -3.05 6.68 2.22
N LEU A 392 -1.74 6.89 2.15
CA LEU A 392 -0.82 6.19 1.27
C LEU A 392 0.13 5.35 2.14
N PRO A 393 0.12 4.01 2.03
CA PRO A 393 0.81 3.14 2.99
C PRO A 393 2.31 3.38 3.14
N ALA A 394 3.00 3.79 2.07
CA ALA A 394 4.44 4.05 2.08
C ALA A 394 4.82 5.52 2.35
N ALA A 395 3.85 6.42 2.57
CA ALA A 395 4.12 7.81 2.91
C ALA A 395 4.29 7.99 4.43
N GLU A 396 5.29 8.77 4.82
CA GLU A 396 5.51 9.19 6.21
C GLU A 396 4.90 10.57 6.49
N CYS A 397 4.83 11.41 5.45
CA CYS A 397 4.11 12.68 5.43
C CYS A 397 3.75 13.03 3.98
N TYR A 398 3.03 14.13 3.82
CA TYR A 398 2.50 14.60 2.54
C TYR A 398 2.90 16.05 2.32
N LEU A 399 3.40 16.36 1.12
CA LEU A 399 3.57 17.72 0.63
C LEU A 399 2.31 18.15 -0.10
N LEU A 400 1.63 19.17 0.40
CA LEU A 400 0.47 19.79 -0.25
C LEU A 400 0.91 21.08 -0.93
N GLN A 401 0.58 21.23 -2.19
CA GLN A 401 0.83 22.43 -2.98
C GLN A 401 -0.44 23.02 -3.56
N VAL A 402 -0.44 24.33 -3.77
CA VAL A 402 -1.56 25.08 -4.31
C VAL A 402 -1.10 26.02 -5.43
N GLN A 403 -2.01 26.32 -6.34
CA GLN A 403 -1.83 27.31 -7.41
C GLN A 403 -3.11 28.12 -7.56
N PRO A 404 -3.09 29.47 -7.37
CA PRO A 404 -4.24 30.31 -7.65
C PRO A 404 -4.49 30.40 -9.16
N ILE A 405 -5.76 30.35 -9.56
CA ILE A 405 -6.20 30.63 -10.94
C ILE A 405 -6.56 32.09 -11.01
N THR A 406 -5.67 32.92 -11.55
CA THR A 406 -5.96 34.32 -11.89
C THR A 406 -6.75 34.36 -13.20
N SER A 407 -8.01 34.85 -13.16
CA SER A 407 -8.77 35.15 -14.37
C SER A 407 -8.10 36.32 -15.09
N PRO A 408 -7.96 36.30 -16.43
CA PRO A 408 -7.29 37.38 -17.18
C PRO A 408 -8.07 38.69 -17.23
N HIS A 409 -9.10 38.90 -16.42
CA HIS A 409 -9.89 40.12 -16.35
C HIS A 409 -9.89 40.72 -14.96
N SER A 410 -8.82 41.43 -14.60
CA SER A 410 -8.80 42.54 -13.64
C SER A 410 -7.42 43.20 -13.63
N SER A 411 -7.02 43.82 -14.71
CA SER A 411 -5.97 44.85 -14.67
C SER A 411 -6.59 46.19 -14.97
N SER A 412 -6.39 47.09 -14.01
CA SER A 412 -6.52 48.54 -14.11
C SER A 412 -7.94 49.14 -14.19
N SER A 413 -8.39 49.63 -13.04
CA SER A 413 -9.10 50.90 -12.99
C SER A 413 -8.47 51.75 -11.90
N GLU A 414 -7.62 52.68 -12.32
CA GLU A 414 -7.27 53.89 -11.59
C GLU A 414 -8.54 54.67 -11.25
N PRO A 415 -8.57 55.46 -10.15
CA PRO A 415 -9.73 56.22 -9.76
C PRO A 415 -9.84 57.47 -10.65
N GLN A 416 -10.74 57.48 -11.57
CA GLN A 416 -11.15 58.71 -12.26
C GLN A 416 -12.18 59.47 -11.41
N SER A 417 -11.84 60.72 -11.22
CA SER A 417 -12.58 61.82 -10.61
C SER A 417 -14.00 61.98 -11.16
N THR A 418 -14.90 62.23 -10.23
CA THR A 418 -16.30 62.63 -10.42
C THR A 418 -16.50 63.85 -11.31
N PRO A 419 -17.53 63.90 -12.16
CA PRO A 419 -18.24 65.11 -12.48
C PRO A 419 -19.66 65.11 -11.91
N THR A 420 -20.02 66.28 -11.37
CA THR A 420 -21.26 66.74 -10.77
C THR A 420 -22.46 66.64 -11.75
N PRO A 421 -23.68 66.38 -11.28
CA PRO A 421 -24.88 66.38 -12.10
C PRO A 421 -25.58 67.73 -12.13
N PRO A 422 -26.31 68.11 -13.21
CA PRO A 422 -27.22 69.25 -13.20
C PRO A 422 -28.66 68.84 -12.79
N PRO A 423 -29.53 69.83 -12.44
CA PRO A 423 -30.65 69.64 -11.53
C PRO A 423 -32.00 69.39 -12.26
N ASP A 424 -32.89 68.91 -11.44
CA ASP A 424 -34.33 68.70 -11.33
C ASP A 424 -35.25 69.47 -12.35
N PRO A 425 -36.52 69.02 -12.61
CA PRO A 425 -37.58 69.36 -11.66
C PRO A 425 -38.80 68.39 -11.54
N GLY A 426 -39.39 68.38 -10.34
CA GLY A 426 -40.81 68.47 -10.04
C GLY A 426 -41.60 67.15 -9.91
N ASP A 427 -42.25 66.94 -8.96
CA ASP A 427 -43.21 67.44 -8.05
C ASP A 427 -44.06 66.33 -7.37
N ARG A 428 -44.36 66.49 -6.10
CA ARG A 428 -45.53 66.26 -5.24
C ARG A 428 -45.71 64.92 -4.53
N LYS A 429 -45.50 64.98 -3.22
CA LYS A 429 -46.43 64.88 -2.04
C LYS A 429 -47.30 63.61 -2.01
N GLU A 430 -47.28 62.86 -0.87
CA GLU A 430 -47.96 63.14 0.37
C GLU A 430 -47.54 62.24 1.55
N HIS A 431 -47.47 62.86 2.69
CA HIS A 431 -47.47 62.46 4.06
C HIS A 431 -48.38 61.25 4.41
N ILE A 432 -48.00 60.46 5.42
CA ILE A 432 -48.64 60.38 6.74
C ILE A 432 -47.73 59.59 7.72
N GLN A 433 -47.50 60.28 8.89
CA GLN A 433 -46.90 59.81 10.14
C GLN A 433 -47.71 58.73 10.84
N LYS A 434 -47.09 57.86 11.62
CA LYS A 434 -47.15 57.85 13.11
C LYS A 434 -46.47 56.62 13.70
N ASP A 435 -45.44 56.83 14.52
CA ASP A 435 -45.09 56.10 15.71
C ASP A 435 -46.13 56.32 16.83
N PRO A 436 -46.07 55.75 18.05
CA PRO A 436 -45.05 54.86 18.71
C PRO A 436 -45.65 53.81 19.71
N GLN A 437 -44.71 53.06 20.37
CA GLN A 437 -44.81 52.49 21.73
C GLN A 437 -45.63 51.20 21.90
N SER A 438 -45.28 50.16 22.68
CA SER A 438 -44.52 50.07 23.95
C SER A 438 -44.28 48.59 24.33
N SER A 439 -43.16 48.38 24.94
CA SER A 439 -42.84 47.52 26.10
C SER A 439 -43.74 46.33 26.49
N ALA A 440 -43.11 45.21 26.76
CA ALA A 440 -43.19 44.53 28.06
C ALA A 440 -42.21 43.32 28.15
N ASP A 441 -41.41 43.37 29.18
CA ASP A 441 -40.61 42.28 29.76
C ASP A 441 -41.45 41.10 30.19
N VAL A 442 -40.93 39.88 30.03
CA VAL A 442 -41.14 38.79 30.99
C VAL A 442 -39.87 37.93 31.06
N LYS A 443 -39.24 37.99 32.22
CA LYS A 443 -38.30 37.00 32.76
C LYS A 443 -39.02 35.72 33.11
N VAL A 444 -38.44 34.55 32.81
CA VAL A 444 -38.44 33.39 33.71
C VAL A 444 -37.26 32.46 33.40
N LYS A 445 -36.41 32.39 34.38
CA LYS A 445 -35.69 31.30 35.05
C LYS A 445 -35.31 30.04 34.25
N GLY A 446 -34.07 29.79 34.40
CA GLY A 446 -33.26 28.66 34.17
C GLY A 446 -33.57 27.44 35.06
N GLU A 447 -33.17 26.34 34.52
CA GLU A 447 -32.81 25.17 35.31
C GLU A 447 -31.64 24.43 34.62
N ARG A 448 -30.59 24.24 35.42
CA ARG A 448 -29.44 23.35 35.15
C ARG A 448 -29.90 21.93 35.50
N GLU A 449 -29.64 20.97 34.65
CA GLU A 449 -29.46 19.61 35.11
C GLU A 449 -28.09 19.06 34.71
N SER A 450 -27.53 18.48 35.74
CA SER A 450 -26.15 18.01 35.87
C SER A 450 -26.03 16.56 35.38
N LEU A 451 -24.88 16.27 34.82
CA LEU A 451 -24.29 14.94 34.56
C LEU A 451 -24.15 14.11 35.85
N PRO A 452 -24.18 12.80 35.78
CA PRO A 452 -23.48 11.95 36.73
C PRO A 452 -22.17 11.40 36.16
N GLN A 453 -21.11 11.68 36.89
CA GLN A 453 -19.85 10.93 36.88
C GLN A 453 -20.09 9.58 37.53
N GLU A 454 -19.58 8.52 36.94
CA GLU A 454 -19.32 7.27 37.65
C GLU A 454 -17.86 6.95 37.70
N SER A 455 -17.47 6.60 38.90
CA SER A 455 -16.16 6.49 39.49
C SER A 455 -15.47 5.16 39.22
N LEU A 456 -14.17 5.25 39.12
CA LEU A 456 -13.09 4.28 39.36
C LEU A 456 -13.37 3.25 40.46
N LEU A 457 -13.10 1.99 40.14
CA LEU A 457 -12.71 0.98 41.12
C LEU A 457 -11.47 0.20 40.64
N ARG A 458 -10.38 0.41 41.38
CA ARG A 458 -9.19 -0.43 41.45
C ARG A 458 -9.47 -1.60 42.37
N PRO A 459 -8.88 -2.78 42.19
CA PRO A 459 -8.51 -3.64 43.28
C PRO A 459 -7.01 -3.71 43.51
N LYS A 460 -6.68 -3.69 44.76
CA LYS A 460 -5.36 -3.81 45.40
C LYS A 460 -4.77 -5.22 45.25
N GLY A 461 -3.43 -5.23 45.30
CA GLY A 461 -2.60 -6.41 45.29
C GLY A 461 -2.61 -7.20 46.60
N THR A 462 -2.07 -8.41 46.51
CA THR A 462 -1.43 -9.12 47.62
C THR A 462 -0.13 -9.72 47.12
N SER A 463 0.87 -9.49 47.93
CA SER A 463 2.26 -9.93 47.94
C SER A 463 2.42 -11.36 48.42
N GLU A 464 3.67 -11.85 48.27
CA GLU A 464 4.37 -12.96 48.96
C GLU A 464 4.72 -14.11 48.01
N ASP A 465 5.87 -14.73 47.96
CA ASP A 465 7.13 -14.65 48.67
C ASP A 465 8.22 -15.32 47.81
N GLY A 466 9.40 -14.98 48.01
CA GLY A 466 10.70 -15.24 47.68
C GLY A 466 11.23 -16.67 47.92
N ALA A 467 12.22 -17.04 47.16
CA ALA A 467 13.35 -17.88 47.59
C ALA A 467 14.51 -17.75 46.61
N ASP A 468 15.56 -17.15 47.10
CA ASP A 468 16.94 -17.21 46.63
C ASP A 468 17.49 -18.64 46.58
N ILE A 469 18.28 -18.96 45.57
CA ILE A 469 19.49 -19.80 45.70
C ILE A 469 20.50 -19.36 44.62
N GLN A 470 21.61 -18.80 45.08
CA GLN A 470 22.88 -18.63 44.38
C GLN A 470 23.91 -19.65 44.93
N PRO A 471 25.17 -19.61 44.48
CA PRO A 471 25.82 -20.41 43.44
C PRO A 471 27.07 -21.15 43.96
N THR A 472 27.68 -21.98 43.14
CA THR A 472 29.12 -22.38 43.20
C THR A 472 29.52 -22.77 41.80
N GLY A 473 30.55 -22.32 41.18
CA GLY A 473 31.94 -22.04 41.41
C GLY A 473 32.80 -23.25 41.04
N ASP A 474 33.61 -23.15 39.96
CA ASP A 474 35.04 -23.47 39.82
C ASP A 474 35.37 -23.59 38.31
N LYS A 475 36.29 -22.79 37.79
CA LYS A 475 37.75 -22.81 37.59
C LYS A 475 38.29 -24.08 36.95
N ASP A 476 38.98 -23.91 35.84
CA ASP A 476 40.40 -24.04 35.50
C ASP A 476 40.55 -24.05 33.98
N GLN A 477 41.30 -23.18 33.40
CA GLN A 477 42.71 -22.97 33.14
C GLN A 477 43.31 -23.80 31.99
N GLU A 478 44.04 -23.04 31.19
CA GLU A 478 45.22 -23.29 30.36
C GLU A 478 45.02 -23.94 29.00
N GLY A 479 45.65 -23.54 27.92
CA GLY A 479 46.70 -22.58 27.67
C GLY A 479 47.32 -22.80 26.29
N VAL A 480 47.92 -21.75 25.76
CA VAL A 480 49.16 -21.72 24.94
C VAL A 480 49.02 -22.06 23.45
N SER A 481 49.05 -21.03 22.63
CA SER A 481 50.05 -20.48 21.71
C SER A 481 50.49 -21.37 20.51
N VAL A 482 50.59 -20.79 19.33
CA VAL A 482 51.74 -20.23 18.66
C VAL A 482 51.44 -19.86 17.21
N MET A 483 51.73 -18.66 16.83
CA MET A 483 52.02 -18.22 15.46
C MET A 483 53.37 -18.78 14.99
N PRO A 484 53.86 -18.68 13.74
CA PRO A 484 53.91 -17.47 12.91
C PRO A 484 53.88 -17.62 11.37
N SER A 485 53.70 -16.49 10.70
CA SER A 485 54.50 -15.87 9.59
C SER A 485 54.64 -16.66 8.27
N ASP A 486 54.75 -16.11 7.11
CA ASP A 486 55.10 -14.83 6.51
C ASP A 486 54.99 -14.91 4.97
N MET A 487 54.95 -13.73 4.36
CA MET A 487 55.55 -13.31 3.08
C MET A 487 54.82 -13.43 1.74
N ASN A 488 54.33 -12.29 1.25
CA ASN A 488 54.96 -11.37 0.27
C ASN A 488 54.92 -11.68 -1.24
N LYS A 489 54.50 -10.69 -1.95
CA LYS A 489 54.95 -9.86 -3.11
C LYS A 489 53.99 -9.87 -4.28
N ALA A 490 53.38 -8.74 -4.57
CA ALA A 490 53.81 -7.60 -5.42
C ALA A 490 53.89 -7.88 -6.93
N GLY A 491 53.15 -7.08 -7.68
CA GLY A 491 53.25 -6.95 -9.12
C GLY A 491 52.32 -5.89 -9.70
N LYS A 492 52.85 -4.65 -9.76
CA LYS A 492 52.32 -3.55 -10.58
C LYS A 492 52.57 -3.81 -12.06
N LEU A 493 51.67 -3.40 -12.95
CA LEU A 493 52.05 -2.73 -14.19
C LEU A 493 50.92 -1.88 -14.78
N ASN A 494 51.33 -0.64 -15.09
CA ASN A 494 50.61 0.42 -15.78
C ASN A 494 50.44 0.12 -17.28
N SER A 495 49.42 0.70 -17.92
CA SER A 495 49.69 1.70 -18.96
C SER A 495 48.42 2.31 -19.53
N ALA A 496 48.52 3.60 -19.75
CA ALA A 496 47.58 4.52 -20.35
C ALA A 496 47.55 4.41 -21.88
N SER A 497 46.45 4.83 -22.52
CA SER A 497 46.53 5.67 -23.70
C SER A 497 45.23 6.42 -23.96
N GLN A 498 45.39 7.72 -24.04
CA GLN A 498 44.49 8.73 -24.56
C GLN A 498 44.27 8.55 -26.06
N CYS A 499 43.11 8.93 -26.56
CA CYS A 499 42.99 9.62 -27.87
C CYS A 499 41.83 10.61 -27.85
N GLN A 500 42.17 11.86 -27.98
CA GLN A 500 41.36 13.01 -28.32
C GLN A 500 40.95 12.93 -29.81
N ASN A 501 39.75 13.44 -30.15
CA ASN A 501 39.54 14.19 -31.38
C ASN A 501 38.40 15.16 -31.25
N GLU A 502 38.76 16.42 -31.32
CA GLU A 502 37.92 17.59 -31.61
C GLU A 502 37.60 17.65 -33.10
N ARG A 503 36.45 18.22 -33.43
CA ARG A 503 36.07 19.09 -34.57
C ARG A 503 34.57 18.93 -34.85
N GLU A 504 33.76 19.87 -35.17
CA GLU A 504 33.79 21.30 -35.53
C GLU A 504 32.34 21.84 -35.45
N MET A 505 32.25 23.10 -35.11
CA MET A 505 30.99 23.91 -35.10
C MET A 505 30.39 24.06 -36.49
N SER A 506 29.06 23.96 -36.58
CA SER A 506 28.30 24.72 -37.59
C SER A 506 27.02 25.29 -36.94
N SER A 507 26.95 26.60 -37.02
CA SER A 507 25.92 27.49 -36.56
C SER A 507 24.63 27.34 -37.39
N ILE A 508 23.46 27.18 -36.75
CA ILE A 508 22.14 27.41 -37.30
C ILE A 508 21.34 28.28 -36.32
N PRO A 509 20.50 29.23 -36.81
CA PRO A 509 20.11 30.39 -36.04
C PRO A 509 19.02 30.13 -35.01
N SER A 510 19.12 30.89 -33.93
CA SER A 510 18.18 30.99 -32.83
C SER A 510 16.74 31.27 -33.29
N GLN A 511 15.89 30.24 -33.22
CA GLN A 511 14.47 30.44 -33.05
C GLN A 511 14.21 30.65 -31.56
N GLN A 512 13.79 31.82 -31.17
CA GLN A 512 13.22 32.14 -29.87
C GLN A 512 12.02 31.19 -29.63
N SER A 513 12.26 30.13 -28.87
CA SER A 513 11.18 29.38 -28.23
C SER A 513 10.53 30.30 -27.20
N GLU A 514 9.28 30.67 -27.42
CA GLU A 514 8.38 31.16 -26.38
C GLU A 514 8.43 30.16 -25.22
N ILE A 515 9.12 30.54 -24.13
CA ILE A 515 9.07 29.87 -22.85
C ILE A 515 7.62 30.01 -22.40
N THR A 516 6.83 28.95 -22.57
CA THR A 516 5.57 28.79 -21.86
C THR A 516 5.89 28.97 -20.39
N LYS A 517 5.35 30.01 -19.76
CA LYS A 517 5.44 30.26 -18.33
C LYS A 517 4.94 29.01 -17.64
N GLU A 518 5.85 28.14 -17.19
CA GLU A 518 5.50 27.04 -16.30
C GLU A 518 4.75 27.62 -15.11
N SER A 519 3.54 27.15 -14.91
CA SER A 519 2.65 27.63 -13.86
C SER A 519 3.28 27.30 -12.49
N VAL A 520 3.65 28.33 -11.74
CA VAL A 520 4.32 28.20 -10.42
C VAL A 520 3.37 27.57 -9.42
N TRP A 521 3.85 26.53 -8.70
CA TRP A 521 3.18 25.92 -7.57
C TRP A 521 3.75 26.44 -6.25
N PHE A 522 2.86 26.68 -5.28
CA PHE A 522 3.19 27.21 -3.97
C PHE A 522 2.98 26.15 -2.89
N ASP A 523 3.86 26.10 -1.89
CA ASP A 523 3.78 25.16 -0.79
C ASP A 523 2.71 25.60 0.22
N VAL A 524 1.80 24.67 0.57
CA VAL A 524 0.90 24.84 1.72
C VAL A 524 1.56 24.31 2.98
N GLY A 525 2.27 23.18 2.88
CA GLY A 525 3.00 22.61 4.00
C GLY A 525 3.24 21.12 3.86
N LEU A 526 3.91 20.58 4.92
CA LEU A 526 4.15 19.14 5.10
C LEU A 526 3.26 18.59 6.22
N PHE A 527 2.43 17.60 5.92
CA PHE A 527 1.39 17.09 6.81
C PHE A 527 1.57 15.60 7.11
N LYS A 528 1.44 15.24 8.38
CA LYS A 528 1.27 13.83 8.82
C LYS A 528 -0.21 13.45 8.96
N THR A 529 -1.08 14.44 9.03
CA THR A 529 -2.54 14.29 9.02
C THR A 529 -3.03 13.98 7.61
N LEU A 530 -4.26 13.50 7.50
CA LEU A 530 -4.92 13.22 6.21
C LEU A 530 -5.85 14.37 5.78
N TYR A 531 -5.71 15.52 6.41
CA TYR A 531 -6.48 16.73 6.12
C TYR A 531 -5.68 17.98 6.51
N CYS A 532 -6.07 19.11 5.94
CA CYS A 532 -5.55 20.43 6.25
C CYS A 532 -6.62 21.50 6.07
N GLU A 533 -6.67 22.46 6.98
CA GLU A 533 -7.40 23.73 6.82
C GLU A 533 -6.44 24.74 6.20
N VAL A 534 -6.58 24.96 4.89
CA VAL A 534 -5.71 25.84 4.11
C VAL A 534 -6.26 27.24 4.20
N THR A 535 -5.55 28.12 4.89
CA THR A 535 -5.83 29.56 5.00
C THR A 535 -4.82 30.42 4.24
N HIS A 536 -3.64 29.89 3.98
CA HIS A 536 -2.52 30.55 3.32
C HIS A 536 -1.62 29.55 2.62
N TYR A 537 -0.70 30.04 1.81
CA TYR A 537 0.40 29.30 1.19
C TYR A 537 1.69 30.12 1.30
N PHE A 538 2.83 29.47 1.15
CA PHE A 538 4.15 30.08 1.26
C PHE A 538 4.68 30.44 -0.12
N LEU A 539 5.23 31.65 -0.25
CA LEU A 539 5.96 32.06 -1.45
C LEU A 539 7.29 31.30 -1.55
N PRO A 540 7.82 31.06 -2.77
CA PRO A 540 9.09 30.39 -2.97
C PRO A 540 10.20 31.15 -2.25
N SER A 541 11.14 30.43 -1.62
CA SER A 541 12.38 30.99 -1.12
C SER A 541 13.41 31.12 -2.24
N GLU A 542 14.56 31.73 -1.97
CA GLU A 542 15.72 31.78 -2.90
C GLU A 542 16.13 30.38 -3.39
N ASN A 543 15.89 29.33 -2.59
CA ASN A 543 16.15 27.92 -2.93
C ASN A 543 14.98 27.21 -3.64
N GLY A 544 13.94 27.93 -4.06
CA GLY A 544 12.77 27.41 -4.73
C GLY A 544 11.66 26.89 -3.80
N ASP A 545 10.74 26.10 -4.37
CA ASP A 545 9.68 25.42 -3.63
C ASP A 545 10.22 24.17 -2.91
N MET A 546 9.44 23.61 -1.98
CA MET A 546 9.85 22.43 -1.21
C MET A 546 10.08 21.19 -2.09
N ALA A 547 9.33 21.03 -3.19
CA ALA A 547 9.50 19.92 -4.11
C ALA A 547 10.88 19.97 -4.80
N SER A 548 11.31 21.17 -5.22
CA SER A 548 12.64 21.41 -5.80
C SER A 548 13.76 21.14 -4.78
N ILE A 549 13.61 21.64 -3.54
CA ILE A 549 14.55 21.40 -2.45
C ILE A 549 14.67 19.91 -2.13
N LEU A 550 13.56 19.19 -2.05
CA LEU A 550 13.54 17.74 -1.78
C LEU A 550 14.11 16.92 -2.94
N SER A 551 13.96 17.40 -4.17
CA SER A 551 14.51 16.76 -5.37
C SER A 551 16.00 17.00 -5.52
N ALA A 552 16.50 18.19 -5.15
CA ALA A 552 17.93 18.56 -5.23
C ALA A 552 18.80 17.89 -4.16
N ARG A 553 18.25 17.48 -3.02
CA ARG A 553 18.99 16.86 -1.89
C ARG A 553 19.49 15.42 -2.14
N ASN A 554 19.76 15.05 -3.34
CA ASN A 554 20.08 13.65 -3.70
C ASN A 554 21.52 13.18 -3.42
N SER A 555 22.43 13.95 -2.80
CA SER A 555 23.83 13.56 -2.97
C SER A 555 24.77 13.53 -1.76
N SER A 556 24.48 14.01 -0.56
CA SER A 556 25.57 14.11 0.42
C SER A 556 25.32 13.94 1.92
N GLU A 557 24.09 13.69 2.39
CA GLU A 557 23.87 13.58 3.83
C GLU A 557 23.63 12.13 4.30
N SER A 558 24.46 11.68 5.24
CA SER A 558 24.43 10.34 5.85
C SER A 558 23.23 10.08 6.76
N GLU A 559 22.49 11.09 7.17
CA GLU A 559 21.24 10.96 7.94
C GLU A 559 20.12 11.77 7.29
N TRP A 560 19.21 11.05 6.63
CA TRP A 560 17.99 11.65 6.11
C TRP A 560 16.99 11.87 7.25
N LYS A 561 16.86 13.12 7.71
CA LYS A 561 15.78 13.53 8.62
C LYS A 561 14.62 14.08 7.80
N LEU A 562 13.42 13.57 8.04
CA LEU A 562 12.20 14.13 7.47
C LEU A 562 12.12 15.62 7.76
N PRO A 563 11.91 16.48 6.73
CA PRO A 563 11.71 17.90 6.97
C PRO A 563 10.51 18.09 7.91
N GLY A 564 10.70 18.88 8.94
CA GLY A 564 9.68 19.18 9.94
C GLY A 564 8.93 20.50 9.63
N PRO A 565 7.99 20.91 10.48
CA PRO A 565 7.28 22.18 10.36
C PRO A 565 8.21 23.41 10.29
N HIS A 566 9.41 23.30 10.85
CA HIS A 566 10.44 24.35 10.80
C HIS A 566 10.96 24.66 9.40
N SER A 567 10.73 23.79 8.42
CA SER A 567 11.17 24.00 7.03
C SER A 567 10.49 25.19 6.34
N PHE A 568 9.41 25.71 6.93
CA PHE A 568 8.67 26.87 6.44
C PHE A 568 8.85 28.12 7.32
N THR A 569 9.67 28.04 8.38
CA THR A 569 9.93 29.17 9.27
C THR A 569 10.65 30.29 8.51
N GLY A 570 10.12 31.53 8.61
CA GLY A 570 10.69 32.71 7.95
C GLY A 570 10.28 32.89 6.48
N ARG A 571 9.49 31.98 5.88
CA ARG A 571 8.94 32.19 4.54
C ARG A 571 7.75 33.15 4.58
N GLU A 572 7.65 33.98 3.55
CA GLU A 572 6.50 34.87 3.35
C GLU A 572 5.23 34.08 3.07
N LYS A 573 4.12 34.50 3.69
CA LYS A 573 2.81 33.88 3.57
C LYS A 573 1.86 34.73 2.75
N GLN A 574 1.13 34.08 1.85
CA GLN A 574 0.02 34.73 1.14
C GLN A 574 -1.29 34.07 1.57
N GLU A 575 -2.22 34.84 2.08
CA GLU A 575 -3.56 34.37 2.48
C GLU A 575 -4.42 34.03 1.26
N LEU A 576 -5.39 33.11 1.46
CA LEU A 576 -6.37 32.80 0.42
C LEU A 576 -7.34 33.99 0.24
N ALA A 577 -7.49 34.42 -1.00
CA ALA A 577 -8.46 35.46 -1.37
C ALA A 577 -9.87 34.87 -1.53
N SER A 578 -10.90 35.65 -1.21
CA SER A 578 -12.31 35.26 -1.36
C SER A 578 -12.73 35.20 -2.82
N GLY A 579 -13.53 34.21 -3.18
CA GLY A 579 -14.05 34.03 -4.54
C GLY A 579 -13.01 33.59 -5.59
N VAL A 580 -11.81 33.19 -5.16
CA VAL A 580 -10.72 32.72 -6.04
C VAL A 580 -10.73 31.21 -6.13
N THR A 581 -10.45 30.67 -7.32
CA THR A 581 -10.26 29.24 -7.57
C THR A 581 -8.80 28.88 -7.41
N TYR A 582 -8.55 27.79 -6.69
CA TYR A 582 -7.23 27.27 -6.39
C TYR A 582 -7.12 25.83 -6.89
N LYS A 583 -6.02 25.53 -7.58
CA LYS A 583 -5.61 24.17 -7.92
C LYS A 583 -4.82 23.58 -6.77
N PHE A 584 -5.03 22.31 -6.47
CA PHE A 584 -4.31 21.54 -5.43
C PHE A 584 -3.68 20.32 -6.02
N ARG A 585 -2.47 19.99 -5.55
CA ARG A 585 -1.82 18.71 -5.77
C ARG A 585 -1.11 18.24 -4.51
N LEU A 586 -0.96 16.92 -4.38
CA LEU A 586 -0.41 16.26 -3.20
C LEU A 586 0.65 15.25 -3.61
N ALA A 587 1.77 15.19 -2.90
CA ALA A 587 2.76 14.13 -3.06
C ALA A 587 3.08 13.47 -1.71
N GLY A 588 3.27 12.15 -1.70
CA GLY A 588 3.76 11.43 -0.53
C GLY A 588 5.27 11.56 -0.41
N LEU A 589 5.78 11.59 0.82
CA LEU A 589 7.20 11.67 1.14
C LEU A 589 7.60 10.56 2.09
N ASN A 590 8.70 9.88 1.81
CA ASN A 590 9.35 8.93 2.70
C ASN A 590 10.88 9.11 2.67
N SER A 591 11.63 8.24 3.32
CA SER A 591 13.09 8.32 3.36
C SER A 591 13.80 8.06 2.00
N ARG A 592 13.07 7.56 0.99
CA ARG A 592 13.57 7.45 -0.39
C ARG A 592 13.37 8.74 -1.19
N GLY A 593 12.58 9.67 -0.68
CA GLY A 593 12.31 10.96 -1.28
C GLY A 593 10.83 11.23 -1.54
N LEU A 594 10.57 12.27 -2.32
CA LEU A 594 9.27 12.71 -2.75
C LEU A 594 8.77 11.81 -3.91
N GLY A 595 7.53 11.30 -3.78
CA GLY A 595 6.83 10.59 -4.84
C GLY A 595 6.22 11.55 -5.88
N ASP A 596 5.52 10.98 -6.87
CA ASP A 596 4.83 11.76 -7.89
C ASP A 596 3.61 12.49 -7.31
N PHE A 597 3.27 13.63 -7.91
CA PHE A 597 2.11 14.39 -7.51
C PHE A 597 0.80 13.75 -7.96
N SER A 598 -0.24 13.89 -7.14
CA SER A 598 -1.62 13.49 -7.43
C SER A 598 -2.17 14.21 -8.67
N PRO A 599 -3.25 13.69 -9.27
CA PRO A 599 -4.09 14.48 -10.16
C PRO A 599 -4.51 15.79 -9.51
N VAL A 600 -4.58 16.87 -10.30
CA VAL A 600 -4.94 18.20 -9.85
C VAL A 600 -6.43 18.24 -9.49
N SER A 601 -6.75 18.86 -8.35
CA SER A 601 -8.10 19.17 -7.91
C SER A 601 -8.29 20.68 -7.89
N GLU A 602 -9.49 21.18 -8.21
CA GLU A 602 -9.81 22.60 -8.21
C GLU A 602 -10.91 22.91 -7.21
N PHE A 603 -10.66 23.90 -6.35
CA PHE A 603 -11.61 24.33 -5.33
C PHE A 603 -11.66 25.86 -5.27
N LYS A 604 -12.85 26.39 -5.00
CA LYS A 604 -13.08 27.82 -4.93
C LYS A 604 -13.44 28.24 -3.50
N THR A 605 -12.84 29.31 -3.02
CA THR A 605 -13.27 30.01 -1.79
C THR A 605 -14.63 30.66 -1.99
N CYS A 606 -15.40 30.83 -0.91
CA CYS A 606 -16.69 31.52 -0.99
C CYS A 606 -16.50 33.01 -1.27
N GLN A 607 -17.47 33.60 -1.96
CA GLN A 607 -17.57 35.06 -2.05
C GLN A 607 -18.36 35.60 -0.86
N PRO A 608 -18.04 36.81 -0.35
CA PRO A 608 -18.83 37.45 0.69
C PRO A 608 -20.32 37.54 0.30
N GLY A 609 -21.23 37.19 1.19
CA GLY A 609 -22.66 37.17 0.93
C GLY A 609 -23.21 35.93 0.22
N PHE A 610 -22.40 35.12 -0.40
CA PHE A 610 -22.82 33.84 -1.00
C PHE A 610 -22.73 32.67 -0.02
N PRO A 611 -23.56 31.62 -0.15
CA PRO A 611 -23.48 30.46 0.72
C PRO A 611 -22.20 29.68 0.51
N GLY A 612 -21.75 28.98 1.54
CA GLY A 612 -20.66 28.01 1.43
C GLY A 612 -21.04 26.76 0.65
N ALA A 613 -20.07 25.89 0.42
CA ALA A 613 -20.34 24.57 -0.15
C ALA A 613 -21.04 23.65 0.86
N PRO A 614 -22.06 22.85 0.45
CA PRO A 614 -22.63 21.81 1.29
C PRO A 614 -21.57 20.80 1.75
N SER A 615 -21.71 20.24 2.96
CA SER A 615 -20.70 19.37 3.59
C SER A 615 -21.26 18.03 4.01
N ALA A 616 -20.41 17.13 4.55
CA ALA A 616 -20.78 15.84 5.12
C ALA A 616 -21.67 14.97 4.21
N VAL A 617 -21.37 14.94 2.90
CA VAL A 617 -22.19 14.21 1.93
C VAL A 617 -22.07 12.70 2.13
N LYS A 618 -23.18 12.02 2.34
CA LYS A 618 -23.30 10.57 2.49
C LYS A 618 -24.07 9.98 1.31
N ILE A 619 -23.62 8.86 0.79
CA ILE A 619 -24.28 8.12 -0.29
C ILE A 619 -24.60 6.74 0.21
N THR A 620 -25.89 6.38 0.20
CA THR A 620 -26.39 5.07 0.54
C THR A 620 -27.01 4.43 -0.70
N LYS A 621 -26.59 3.21 -1.04
CA LYS A 621 -27.17 2.45 -2.16
C LYS A 621 -28.36 1.64 -1.66
N ASP A 622 -29.48 1.79 -2.31
CA ASP A 622 -30.67 0.96 -2.18
C ASP A 622 -30.78 -0.01 -3.38
N THR A 623 -31.82 -0.83 -3.44
CA THR A 623 -32.01 -1.85 -4.50
C THR A 623 -31.99 -1.21 -5.90
N ASP A 624 -32.81 -0.17 -6.13
CA ASP A 624 -33.04 0.45 -7.44
C ASP A 624 -32.75 1.95 -7.48
N SER A 625 -32.07 2.46 -6.44
CA SER A 625 -31.78 3.88 -6.31
C SER A 625 -30.54 4.15 -5.45
N VAL A 626 -30.12 5.40 -5.45
CA VAL A 626 -29.06 5.90 -4.58
C VAL A 626 -29.62 7.08 -3.79
N HIS A 627 -29.58 6.97 -2.47
CA HIS A 627 -29.96 8.04 -1.57
C HIS A 627 -28.75 8.85 -1.16
N ILE A 628 -28.78 10.17 -1.39
CA ILE A 628 -27.71 11.11 -1.10
C ILE A 628 -28.20 12.13 -0.09
N THR A 629 -27.48 12.27 1.03
CA THR A 629 -27.75 13.25 2.08
C THR A 629 -26.54 14.16 2.27
N TRP A 630 -26.76 15.38 2.74
CA TRP A 630 -25.70 16.37 3.01
C TRP A 630 -26.07 17.28 4.16
N GLU A 631 -25.09 17.98 4.69
CA GLU A 631 -25.28 19.02 5.69
C GLU A 631 -25.26 20.41 5.02
N PRO A 632 -26.06 21.34 5.52
CA PRO A 632 -26.04 22.75 5.07
C PRO A 632 -24.64 23.35 5.19
N PRO A 633 -24.31 24.36 4.36
CA PRO A 633 -23.11 25.16 4.57
C PRO A 633 -23.09 25.81 5.94
N THR A 634 -21.95 25.79 6.62
CA THR A 634 -21.79 26.37 7.97
C THR A 634 -21.53 27.88 7.94
N SER A 635 -21.48 28.53 6.75
CA SER A 635 -21.26 29.97 6.63
C SER A 635 -22.52 30.75 6.96
N LEU A 636 -22.39 31.83 7.75
CA LEU A 636 -23.47 32.74 8.18
C LEU A 636 -23.98 33.68 7.06
N SER A 637 -23.88 33.32 5.80
CA SER A 637 -24.20 34.15 4.63
C SER A 637 -25.68 34.14 4.23
N GLY A 638 -26.59 34.15 5.22
CA GLY A 638 -28.01 34.24 4.99
C GLY A 638 -28.72 32.89 4.84
N LYS A 639 -30.07 32.94 4.69
CA LYS A 639 -30.93 31.75 4.61
C LYS A 639 -30.69 31.00 3.30
N ILE A 640 -30.48 29.69 3.36
CA ILE A 640 -30.41 28.84 2.18
C ILE A 640 -31.84 28.68 1.60
N LEU A 641 -32.00 29.08 0.35
CA LEU A 641 -33.27 29.01 -0.36
C LEU A 641 -33.47 27.67 -1.09
N GLU A 642 -32.40 27.12 -1.66
CA GLU A 642 -32.45 25.85 -2.38
C GLU A 642 -31.08 25.18 -2.52
N TYR A 643 -31.09 23.88 -2.80
CA TYR A 643 -29.95 23.11 -3.24
C TYR A 643 -30.16 22.63 -4.67
N SER A 644 -29.09 22.56 -5.45
CA SER A 644 -29.09 21.90 -6.75
C SER A 644 -28.03 20.84 -6.80
N MET A 645 -28.41 19.64 -7.26
CA MET A 645 -27.48 18.53 -7.47
C MET A 645 -27.38 18.23 -8.97
N TYR A 646 -26.16 17.96 -9.40
CA TYR A 646 -25.80 17.65 -10.76
C TYR A 646 -25.10 16.30 -10.85
N LEU A 647 -25.36 15.56 -11.92
CA LEU A 647 -24.74 14.30 -12.29
C LEU A 647 -23.89 14.50 -13.54
N ALA A 648 -22.66 14.01 -13.52
CA ALA A 648 -21.84 13.95 -14.72
C ALA A 648 -22.37 12.90 -15.69
N VAL A 649 -22.60 13.29 -16.95
CA VAL A 649 -23.15 12.42 -18.01
C VAL A 649 -22.24 12.39 -19.24
N ARG A 650 -22.38 11.34 -20.06
CA ARG A 650 -21.70 11.23 -21.35
C ARG A 650 -22.27 12.28 -22.32
N LYS A 651 -21.43 13.10 -22.94
CA LYS A 651 -21.85 13.95 -24.06
C LYS A 651 -22.29 13.06 -25.23
N SER A 652 -23.49 13.23 -25.69
CA SER A 652 -23.96 12.67 -26.99
C SER A 652 -23.14 13.27 -28.12
N ARG A 653 -22.62 12.45 -29.03
CA ARG A 653 -21.81 12.87 -30.21
C ARG A 653 -22.62 13.79 -31.11
N GLY A 654 -22.51 15.10 -30.94
CA GLY A 654 -22.85 16.12 -31.95
C GLY A 654 -21.55 16.61 -32.58
N ASN A 655 -21.57 16.86 -33.90
CA ASN A 655 -20.42 17.31 -34.69
C ASN A 655 -19.84 18.63 -34.18
N SER A 656 -18.86 18.58 -33.29
CA SER A 656 -17.94 19.69 -33.03
C SER A 656 -16.65 19.12 -32.45
N VAL A 657 -15.52 19.60 -33.02
CA VAL A 657 -14.16 19.30 -32.61
C VAL A 657 -13.96 19.94 -31.21
N GLU A 658 -14.18 19.18 -30.13
CA GLU A 658 -13.97 19.63 -28.76
C GLU A 658 -12.91 18.77 -28.07
N ARG A 659 -12.13 19.45 -27.23
CA ARG A 659 -10.98 18.91 -26.46
C ARG A 659 -11.39 17.71 -25.59
N PRO A 660 -10.60 16.65 -25.53
CA PRO A 660 -10.91 15.51 -24.66
C PRO A 660 -10.77 15.92 -23.17
N GLY A 661 -11.87 15.84 -22.40
CA GLY A 661 -11.86 15.99 -20.96
C GLY A 661 -12.99 16.79 -20.31
N GLU A 662 -13.89 17.43 -21.07
CA GLU A 662 -14.98 18.22 -20.48
C GLU A 662 -16.21 17.35 -20.16
N LEU A 663 -16.50 17.18 -18.83
CA LEU A 663 -17.68 16.47 -18.36
C LEU A 663 -18.92 17.36 -18.50
N ALA A 664 -19.97 16.84 -19.14
CA ALA A 664 -21.28 17.48 -19.10
C ALA A 664 -21.97 17.15 -17.76
N PHE A 665 -22.62 18.13 -17.15
CA PHE A 665 -23.37 17.96 -15.92
C PHE A 665 -24.85 18.27 -16.15
N ILE A 666 -25.71 17.30 -15.83
CA ILE A 666 -27.15 17.49 -15.82
C ILE A 666 -27.66 17.69 -14.39
N ARG A 667 -28.59 18.62 -14.20
CA ARG A 667 -29.23 18.83 -12.89
C ARG A 667 -30.26 17.73 -12.64
N ILE A 668 -30.04 16.95 -11.58
CA ILE A 668 -30.89 15.82 -11.18
C ILE A 668 -31.78 16.14 -9.97
N TYR A 669 -31.46 17.19 -9.21
CA TYR A 669 -32.24 17.63 -8.07
C TYR A 669 -32.22 19.16 -7.95
N ARG A 670 -33.36 19.73 -7.56
CA ARG A 670 -33.52 21.12 -7.10
C ARG A 670 -34.59 21.15 -6.02
N GLY A 671 -34.27 21.66 -4.85
CA GLY A 671 -35.24 21.72 -3.73
C GLY A 671 -34.58 22.23 -2.45
N THR A 672 -35.39 22.32 -1.40
CA THR A 672 -34.99 22.81 -0.06
C THR A 672 -34.50 21.72 0.88
N LYS A 673 -34.78 20.44 0.58
CA LYS A 673 -34.38 19.31 1.41
C LYS A 673 -32.86 19.05 1.27
N THR A 674 -32.24 18.62 2.35
CA THR A 674 -30.83 18.21 2.41
C THR A 674 -30.61 16.73 2.02
N SER A 675 -31.50 16.21 1.19
CA SER A 675 -31.41 14.85 0.65
C SER A 675 -32.09 14.76 -0.72
N CYS A 676 -31.62 13.82 -1.54
CA CYS A 676 -32.28 13.43 -2.76
C CYS A 676 -32.08 11.94 -3.06
N THR A 677 -33.00 11.38 -3.83
CA THR A 677 -32.90 10.00 -4.35
C THR A 677 -32.65 10.07 -5.85
N VAL A 678 -31.63 9.35 -6.31
CA VAL A 678 -31.24 9.26 -7.72
C VAL A 678 -31.66 7.87 -8.20
N SER A 679 -32.55 7.80 -9.17
CA SER A 679 -33.07 6.54 -9.72
C SER A 679 -32.04 5.83 -10.61
N GLU A 680 -32.20 4.52 -10.81
CA GLU A 680 -31.36 3.74 -11.72
C GLU A 680 -31.42 4.29 -13.15
N ALA A 681 -32.59 4.77 -13.60
CA ALA A 681 -32.75 5.40 -14.91
C ALA A 681 -31.90 6.67 -15.09
N GLN A 682 -31.69 7.47 -14.03
CA GLN A 682 -30.78 8.62 -14.06
C GLN A 682 -29.32 8.18 -14.04
N LEU A 683 -29.00 7.10 -13.31
CA LEU A 683 -27.65 6.56 -13.20
C LEU A 683 -27.17 5.84 -14.47
N SER A 684 -28.08 5.27 -15.27
CA SER A 684 -27.75 4.58 -16.52
C SER A 684 -27.05 5.49 -17.53
N ASN A 685 -27.33 6.80 -17.49
CA ASN A 685 -26.69 7.83 -18.34
C ASN A 685 -25.44 8.46 -17.70
N ALA A 686 -25.03 8.02 -16.51
CA ALA A 686 -23.91 8.60 -15.81
C ALA A 686 -22.59 8.36 -16.56
N HIS A 687 -21.76 9.38 -16.59
CA HIS A 687 -20.36 9.21 -16.99
C HIS A 687 -19.60 8.51 -15.86
N ILE A 688 -18.90 7.42 -16.20
CA ILE A 688 -18.01 6.76 -15.28
C ILE A 688 -16.61 7.33 -15.47
N ASP A 689 -16.18 8.09 -14.49
CA ASP A 689 -14.82 8.64 -14.44
C ASP A 689 -13.83 7.55 -14.06
N CYS A 690 -13.01 7.13 -15.01
CA CYS A 690 -11.97 6.10 -14.86
C CYS A 690 -10.57 6.69 -14.62
N SER A 691 -10.43 7.99 -14.39
CA SER A 691 -9.13 8.65 -14.14
C SER A 691 -8.37 8.08 -12.92
N ALA A 692 -9.11 7.46 -12.00
CA ALA A 692 -8.58 6.70 -10.86
C ALA A 692 -9.37 5.38 -10.73
N ARG A 693 -10.06 5.15 -9.60
CA ARG A 693 -11.07 4.09 -9.51
C ARG A 693 -12.33 4.52 -10.23
N PRO A 694 -13.01 3.61 -10.98
CA PRO A 694 -14.26 3.93 -11.63
C PRO A 694 -15.26 4.55 -10.65
N ALA A 695 -15.79 5.72 -10.97
CA ALA A 695 -16.69 6.46 -10.10
C ALA A 695 -17.72 7.27 -10.88
N VAL A 696 -18.94 7.35 -10.36
CA VAL A 696 -19.94 8.33 -10.78
C VAL A 696 -19.66 9.64 -10.05
N VAL A 697 -19.72 10.77 -10.77
CA VAL A 697 -19.40 12.09 -10.21
C VAL A 697 -20.68 12.90 -10.05
N PHE A 698 -20.89 13.38 -8.81
CA PHE A 698 -21.97 14.31 -8.47
C PHE A 698 -21.38 15.66 -8.05
N ARG A 699 -22.14 16.75 -8.27
CA ARG A 699 -21.89 18.09 -7.75
C ARG A 699 -23.11 18.62 -7.04
N ILE A 700 -22.96 19.20 -5.85
CA ILE A 700 -24.03 19.81 -5.11
C ILE A 700 -23.66 21.24 -4.70
N ALA A 701 -24.58 22.18 -4.91
CA ALA A 701 -24.42 23.59 -4.54
C ALA A 701 -25.65 24.09 -3.79
N ALA A 702 -25.43 25.02 -2.84
CA ALA A 702 -26.47 25.73 -2.11
C ALA A 702 -26.67 27.11 -2.72
N LYS A 703 -27.90 27.65 -2.64
CA LYS A 703 -28.28 28.98 -3.12
C LYS A 703 -28.94 29.78 -1.99
N ASN A 704 -28.56 31.05 -1.85
CA ASN A 704 -29.24 32.06 -1.05
C ASN A 704 -29.79 33.18 -1.94
N GLU A 705 -30.18 34.32 -1.37
CA GLU A 705 -30.68 35.48 -2.13
C GLU A 705 -29.66 36.07 -3.11
N GLN A 706 -28.37 35.98 -2.78
CA GLN A 706 -27.28 36.45 -3.63
C GLN A 706 -26.98 35.50 -4.80
N GLY A 707 -27.29 34.20 -4.68
CA GLY A 707 -27.04 33.21 -5.71
C GLY A 707 -26.47 31.89 -5.22
N TYR A 708 -25.95 31.09 -6.15
CA TYR A 708 -25.29 29.81 -5.83
C TYR A 708 -23.86 30.04 -5.34
N GLY A 709 -23.55 29.39 -4.23
CA GLY A 709 -22.18 29.24 -3.75
C GLY A 709 -21.38 28.16 -4.49
N PRO A 710 -20.15 27.90 -4.07
CA PRO A 710 -19.33 26.85 -4.65
C PRO A 710 -19.96 25.47 -4.46
N ALA A 711 -19.74 24.59 -5.44
CA ALA A 711 -20.27 23.23 -5.38
C ALA A 711 -19.28 22.26 -4.72
N THR A 712 -19.80 21.34 -3.93
CA THR A 712 -19.08 20.16 -3.44
C THR A 712 -19.15 19.06 -4.50
N GLN A 713 -18.01 18.54 -4.92
CA GLN A 713 -17.92 17.42 -5.86
C GLN A 713 -17.69 16.12 -5.11
N ILE A 714 -18.46 15.09 -5.45
CA ILE A 714 -18.43 13.78 -4.83
C ILE A 714 -18.16 12.72 -5.90
N ARG A 715 -17.30 11.75 -5.60
CA ARG A 715 -17.03 10.57 -6.41
C ARG A 715 -17.59 9.33 -5.72
N TRP A 716 -18.65 8.77 -6.28
CA TRP A 716 -19.23 7.53 -5.82
C TRP A 716 -18.57 6.36 -6.56
N LEU A 717 -17.75 5.57 -5.83
CA LEU A 717 -16.95 4.48 -6.41
C LEU A 717 -17.85 3.33 -6.87
N GLN A 718 -17.57 2.82 -8.07
CA GLN A 718 -18.23 1.67 -8.68
C GLN A 718 -17.35 0.43 -8.59
N ASP A 719 -17.97 -0.76 -8.50
CA ASP A 719 -17.25 -2.02 -8.56
C ASP A 719 -16.82 -2.32 -10.00
N ALA A 720 -15.52 -2.50 -10.21
CA ALA A 720 -14.94 -2.76 -11.53
C ALA A 720 -15.50 -4.04 -12.20
N SER A 721 -16.02 -4.99 -11.41
CA SER A 721 -16.62 -6.24 -11.91
C SER A 721 -17.96 -6.05 -12.64
N LYS A 722 -18.71 -4.98 -12.33
CA LYS A 722 -19.99 -4.68 -12.98
C LYS A 722 -19.85 -3.90 -14.30
N LEU A 723 -18.68 -3.31 -14.55
CA LEU A 723 -18.40 -2.53 -15.76
C LEU A 723 -18.10 -3.40 -16.99
N LYS A 724 -17.58 -4.62 -16.79
CA LYS A 724 -17.29 -5.56 -17.90
C LYS A 724 -18.54 -6.15 -18.55
N SER A 725 -19.65 -6.24 -17.83
CA SER A 725 -20.91 -6.76 -18.37
C SER A 725 -21.71 -5.78 -19.23
N SER A 726 -21.45 -4.47 -19.15
CA SER A 726 -22.14 -3.46 -19.95
C SER A 726 -21.43 -3.12 -21.28
N VAL A 727 -20.15 -3.48 -21.43
CA VAL A 727 -19.39 -3.27 -22.67
C VAL A 727 -19.60 -4.44 -23.65
N THR A 728 -19.88 -5.66 -23.17
CA THR A 728 -20.14 -6.84 -24.03
C THR A 728 -21.56 -6.90 -24.57
N GLN A 729 -22.50 -6.08 -24.09
CA GLN A 729 -23.87 -6.01 -24.66
C GLN A 729 -24.05 -4.94 -25.75
N ALA A 730 -23.04 -4.08 -25.97
CA ALA A 730 -23.12 -3.04 -26.99
C ALA A 730 -22.56 -3.47 -28.37
N ASP A 731 -21.84 -4.63 -28.43
CA ASP A 731 -21.22 -5.14 -29.68
C ASP A 731 -21.95 -6.32 -30.31
N SER A 732 -23.13 -6.72 -29.80
CA SER A 732 -23.89 -7.88 -30.33
C SER A 732 -25.14 -7.49 -31.15
N SER A 733 -25.25 -6.25 -31.63
CA SER A 733 -26.32 -5.84 -32.55
C SER A 733 -25.75 -5.25 -33.87
N ALA A 734 -25.02 -6.08 -34.61
CA ALA A 734 -24.82 -5.88 -36.04
C ALA A 734 -25.47 -7.07 -36.75
N PRO A 735 -26.32 -6.86 -37.81
CA PRO A 735 -26.97 -7.95 -38.50
C PRO A 735 -25.95 -8.75 -39.32
N ALA A 736 -26.02 -10.07 -39.16
CA ALA A 736 -25.28 -11.02 -39.97
C ALA A 736 -25.65 -10.85 -41.45
N ALA A 737 -24.66 -10.57 -42.29
CA ALA A 737 -24.78 -10.72 -43.73
C ALA A 737 -24.62 -12.22 -44.05
N GLU A 738 -25.64 -12.79 -44.72
CA GLU A 738 -25.60 -14.14 -45.25
C GLU A 738 -24.51 -14.29 -46.34
N PRO A 739 -23.83 -15.43 -46.42
CA PRO A 739 -22.91 -15.68 -47.51
C PRO A 739 -23.65 -16.15 -48.73
N ASP A 740 -23.52 -15.38 -49.78
CA ASP A 740 -24.01 -15.73 -51.15
C ASP A 740 -23.17 -16.88 -51.73
N THR A 741 -23.82 -18.00 -51.97
CA THR A 741 -23.30 -19.16 -52.69
C THR A 741 -23.60 -18.99 -54.15
N THR A 742 -22.58 -18.70 -54.98
CA THR A 742 -22.56 -19.17 -56.38
C THR A 742 -21.14 -19.20 -56.97
N CYS A 743 -20.78 -20.42 -57.36
CA CYS A 743 -20.05 -20.86 -58.55
C CYS A 743 -18.69 -20.25 -58.97
N ARG A 744 -17.71 -20.94 -58.90
CA ARG A 744 -16.83 -21.73 -59.82
C ARG A 744 -15.44 -21.92 -59.28
#